data_2d12ec69234b7b41a4f110dc78cc7f06
#
_entry.id   2d12ec69234b7b41a4f110dc78cc7f06
#
_cell.length_a   1.000
_cell.length_b   1.000
_cell.length_c   1.000
_cell.angle_alpha   90.00
_cell.angle_beta   90.00
_cell.angle_gamma   90.00
#
_symmetry.space_group_name_H-M   'P 1'
#
loop_
_entity.id
_entity.type
_entity.pdbx_description
1 polymer ?
#
loop_
_entity_poly.entity_id
_entity_poly.type
_entity_poly.pdbx_seq_one_letter_code
_entity_poly.pdbx_strand_id
1 'polypeptide(L)'
;MKKLIFLFILINILIFANAQSSGQITGKVIDKETGVGLPDVSVVERNTNNGTRTDASGNFSLKVSATGKVELEVSLVSYGTLLITADPGIPVTVTMDKQGKSLDEVVVIGYGTARKRLLTGSVVSVKGEEVRKIPAGNILESVQGKVAGVDIVRTSGGAGANVNVTVRGNRSIIAGNSPLYIVDGIQYSSFQDINPNDIESMEFLKDASSTAIYGSRGANGVILITTKKGNSGKVKISASSYYGTTDVAGYPKPMTGPEYANLKRQAYRTAGSWNSPADDNKVFTSQAERDAVNNGVSTYWPGLLLGKGSQQDYAINVSAGSDRTKVYFSFDYYKEKGLLNNDYSGRYTFRLNVDQTIANSLKVGFQSQLTEYDQNLRSDGILTVANKVIPYYTPYEANGSLDTLIGNQNNPLLQEEPGAFINSFKITRILSTAYLDWRPFKGFSVRSNLGISTSNTRNGGFQGANTISRALSTGSLSSVSNSNGLGINWENIINWQKKFDAHSLELTAVTSYISGESENSSASGTGQLIANQSFYALQNNPANLTISSGYSANKLISGAFRVNYNYKGKYLLTLTGRADGASVLSSGNQWAFFPSAAAAWRISDESFMQNQNVFNELKMRISYGVAGNSAVGPYQTQSGLMLIPFSWNDQSALSYGLAPQTGNPDLQWELTNTANIGLDFSILKNRITGSLDYYDSKTNDLLLLRQLPPTSGVSSILQNIGKTRNNGFEISLQTQNINSKNVKWNSTFTYTQNKERIVELVGQQNDVANSWFIGSPVNSFYDFEKVGIWQTADTALARSFGYKAGDIRVNDLNGPAGKPDGKIDANNDRKVLGSSVPDYSIGFGNNVSFKGFDLDVYVYARMGQMFVSNYANKFEPNAIENGAKVDYWTPENPTNDYPRPNSNISRAALPFATTLGYKDGSFVKIRSITLGYTFPKNIQDKLHASRLRAYVSLKNYFTFAKVDDYDPEGAGSFERPLTKLIVAGINLDF
;
A
#
# COMPACT_ATOMS: atom_id res chain seq x y z
N MET A 1 15.41 32.18 80.14
CA MET A 1 15.05 31.36 78.94
C MET A 1 13.54 31.16 78.74
N LYS A 2 12.73 30.94 79.77
CA LYS A 2 11.29 30.69 79.54
C LYS A 2 10.49 31.93 79.07
N LYS A 3 10.89 33.17 79.30
CA LYS A 3 10.24 34.38 78.77
C LYS A 3 10.64 34.74 77.32
N LEU A 4 11.75 34.27 76.80
CA LEU A 4 12.17 34.46 75.38
C LEU A 4 11.44 33.52 74.44
N ILE A 5 11.13 32.29 74.91
CA ILE A 5 10.40 31.27 74.08
C ILE A 5 8.93 31.70 73.95
N PHE A 6 8.37 32.32 74.96
CA PHE A 6 6.96 32.82 74.88
C PHE A 6 6.80 34.06 73.96
N LEU A 7 7.85 34.89 73.85
CA LEU A 7 7.89 36.01 72.88
C LEU A 7 8.09 35.56 71.46
N PHE A 8 8.87 34.45 71.20
CA PHE A 8 9.05 33.90 69.92
C PHE A 8 7.81 33.13 69.40
N ILE A 9 7.05 32.52 70.29
CA ILE A 9 5.77 31.86 69.91
C ILE A 9 4.68 32.93 69.61
N LEU A 10 4.62 34.06 70.38
CA LEU A 10 3.70 35.16 70.15
C LEU A 10 3.98 35.94 68.87
N ILE A 11 5.25 36.10 68.48
CA ILE A 11 5.65 36.74 67.19
C ILE A 11 5.33 35.82 65.99
N ASN A 12 5.45 34.47 66.13
CA ASN A 12 5.03 33.55 65.08
C ASN A 12 3.49 33.42 64.93
N ILE A 13 2.73 33.67 65.96
CA ILE A 13 1.24 33.68 65.88
C ILE A 13 0.72 34.97 65.22
N LEU A 14 1.47 36.06 65.25
CA LEU A 14 1.09 37.34 64.61
C LEU A 14 1.46 37.43 63.12
N ILE A 15 2.28 36.49 62.59
CA ILE A 15 2.63 36.46 61.19
C ILE A 15 1.66 35.58 60.34
N PHE A 16 0.79 34.79 60.99
CA PHE A 16 -0.17 33.92 60.28
C PHE A 16 -1.62 34.46 60.24
N ALA A 17 -1.86 35.71 60.49
CA ALA A 17 -3.19 36.33 60.44
C ALA A 17 -3.34 37.29 59.21
N ASN A 18 -2.76 36.97 58.07
CA ASN A 18 -3.28 37.47 56.81
C ASN A 18 -4.17 36.37 56.20
N ALA A 19 -5.43 36.35 56.67
CA ALA A 19 -6.49 35.64 55.98
C ALA A 19 -6.67 36.30 54.62
N GLN A 20 -5.98 35.73 53.57
CA GLN A 20 -6.29 36.02 52.20
C GLN A 20 -7.72 35.57 51.98
N SER A 21 -8.63 36.51 51.76
CA SER A 21 -10.01 36.22 51.36
C SER A 21 -9.96 35.59 49.98
N SER A 22 -9.95 34.27 49.90
CA SER A 22 -10.01 33.54 48.67
C SER A 22 -11.43 33.62 48.10
N GLY A 23 -11.59 34.27 46.97
CA GLY A 23 -12.84 34.23 46.20
C GLY A 23 -13.03 32.83 45.58
N GLN A 24 -14.27 32.42 45.41
CA GLN A 24 -14.61 31.19 44.71
C GLN A 24 -15.45 31.52 43.47
N ILE A 25 -15.02 31.09 42.27
CA ILE A 25 -15.80 31.20 41.04
C ILE A 25 -16.42 29.83 40.79
N THR A 26 -17.76 29.79 40.72
CA THR A 26 -18.50 28.60 40.33
C THR A 26 -19.19 28.84 39.00
N GLY A 27 -19.43 27.80 38.25
CA GLY A 27 -20.14 27.94 36.97
C GLY A 27 -20.43 26.61 36.28
N LYS A 28 -21.07 26.72 35.13
CA LYS A 28 -21.39 25.58 34.27
C LYS A 28 -20.95 25.86 32.86
N VAL A 29 -20.30 24.89 32.23
CA VAL A 29 -19.93 24.95 30.82
C VAL A 29 -20.87 24.05 30.02
N ILE A 30 -21.52 24.63 29.01
CA ILE A 30 -22.52 23.92 28.18
C ILE A 30 -22.16 23.99 26.71
N ASP A 31 -22.55 22.98 25.97
CA ASP A 31 -22.48 22.97 24.51
C ASP A 31 -23.55 23.88 23.90
N LYS A 32 -23.18 24.73 22.97
CA LYS A 32 -24.07 25.75 22.35
C LYS A 32 -25.23 25.16 21.57
N GLU A 33 -25.01 24.03 20.89
CA GLU A 33 -26.02 23.40 20.02
C GLU A 33 -26.98 22.51 20.83
N THR A 34 -26.47 21.81 21.84
CA THR A 34 -27.23 20.79 22.56
C THR A 34 -27.71 21.26 23.92
N GLY A 35 -27.12 22.32 24.50
CA GLY A 35 -27.39 22.79 25.85
C GLY A 35 -26.94 21.84 26.97
N VAL A 36 -26.28 20.74 26.63
CA VAL A 36 -25.79 19.72 27.57
C VAL A 36 -24.50 20.20 28.23
N GLY A 37 -24.33 19.93 29.54
CA GLY A 37 -23.09 20.22 30.23
C GLY A 37 -21.90 19.47 29.64
N LEU A 38 -20.76 20.15 29.46
CA LEU A 38 -19.53 19.61 28.92
C LEU A 38 -18.60 19.15 30.04
N PRO A 39 -18.28 17.85 30.14
CA PRO A 39 -17.32 17.34 31.10
C PRO A 39 -15.87 17.59 30.68
N ASP A 40 -14.95 17.56 31.65
CA ASP A 40 -13.50 17.67 31.43
C ASP A 40 -13.03 18.98 30.76
N VAL A 41 -13.85 20.03 30.72
CA VAL A 41 -13.43 21.34 30.23
C VAL A 41 -12.40 21.93 31.19
N SER A 42 -11.24 22.33 30.66
CA SER A 42 -10.22 23.04 31.42
C SER A 42 -10.62 24.50 31.62
N VAL A 43 -10.70 24.95 32.90
CA VAL A 43 -10.97 26.33 33.30
C VAL A 43 -9.77 26.82 34.09
N VAL A 44 -9.02 27.75 33.55
CA VAL A 44 -7.74 28.22 34.10
C VAL A 44 -7.79 29.74 34.27
N GLU A 45 -7.33 30.24 35.40
CA GLU A 45 -7.12 31.68 35.65
C GLU A 45 -5.97 32.16 34.74
N ARG A 46 -6.26 33.15 33.89
CA ARG A 46 -5.35 33.61 32.85
C ARG A 46 -3.99 34.05 33.40
N ASN A 47 -2.90 33.65 32.74
CA ASN A 47 -1.53 33.92 33.15
C ASN A 47 -1.07 33.28 34.46
N THR A 48 -1.84 32.32 34.98
CA THR A 48 -1.50 31.54 36.18
C THR A 48 -1.52 30.03 35.88
N ASN A 49 -1.07 29.21 36.81
CA ASN A 49 -1.26 27.76 36.77
C ASN A 49 -2.47 27.31 37.63
N ASN A 50 -3.29 28.23 38.10
CA ASN A 50 -4.46 27.94 38.93
C ASN A 50 -5.64 27.58 38.03
N GLY A 51 -6.12 26.36 38.11
CA GLY A 51 -7.21 25.88 37.24
C GLY A 51 -7.94 24.68 37.81
N THR A 52 -9.09 24.38 37.18
CA THR A 52 -9.96 23.26 37.52
C THR A 52 -10.52 22.64 36.26
N ARG A 53 -11.22 21.49 36.36
CA ARG A 53 -11.97 20.89 35.29
C ARG A 53 -13.43 20.75 35.64
N THR A 54 -14.31 20.77 34.62
CA THR A 54 -15.73 20.52 34.81
C THR A 54 -16.01 19.05 35.15
N ASP A 55 -17.04 18.83 35.98
CA ASP A 55 -17.58 17.50 36.29
C ASP A 55 -18.40 16.90 35.14
N ALA A 56 -18.96 15.69 35.31
CA ALA A 56 -19.77 14.98 34.31
C ALA A 56 -21.03 15.77 33.87
N SER A 57 -21.49 16.77 34.68
CA SER A 57 -22.63 17.63 34.37
C SER A 57 -22.22 19.00 33.81
N GLY A 58 -20.92 19.23 33.63
CA GLY A 58 -20.34 20.47 33.12
C GLY A 58 -20.13 21.54 34.20
N ASN A 59 -20.30 21.26 35.49
CA ASN A 59 -20.11 22.25 36.57
C ASN A 59 -18.63 22.33 36.96
N PHE A 60 -18.18 23.54 37.36
CA PHE A 60 -16.83 23.76 37.87
C PHE A 60 -16.82 24.66 39.10
N SER A 61 -15.76 24.56 39.87
CA SER A 61 -15.46 25.41 40.98
C SER A 61 -13.96 25.69 41.05
N LEU A 62 -13.58 26.97 41.04
CA LEU A 62 -12.21 27.45 41.06
C LEU A 62 -12.00 28.44 42.18
N LYS A 63 -11.05 28.15 43.08
CA LYS A 63 -10.62 29.11 44.11
C LYS A 63 -9.65 30.13 43.52
N VAL A 64 -9.89 31.38 43.66
CA VAL A 64 -9.04 32.48 43.14
C VAL A 64 -8.59 33.38 44.30
N SER A 65 -7.40 33.94 44.15
CA SER A 65 -6.83 34.83 45.18
C SER A 65 -7.31 36.27 45.02
N ALA A 66 -7.93 36.63 43.90
CA ALA A 66 -8.44 37.96 43.63
C ALA A 66 -9.86 38.15 44.17
N THR A 67 -10.14 39.35 44.73
CA THR A 67 -11.47 39.76 45.21
C THR A 67 -12.28 40.52 44.14
N GLY A 68 -11.67 40.78 42.96
CA GLY A 68 -12.28 41.46 41.82
C GLY A 68 -12.44 40.54 40.61
N LYS A 69 -12.81 41.13 39.46
CA LYS A 69 -13.00 40.40 38.18
C LYS A 69 -11.77 39.63 37.79
N VAL A 70 -11.94 38.37 37.49
CA VAL A 70 -10.88 37.42 37.05
C VAL A 70 -11.12 36.99 35.61
N GLU A 71 -10.09 37.03 34.78
CA GLU A 71 -10.14 36.48 33.44
C GLU A 71 -9.86 34.96 33.49
N LEU A 72 -10.81 34.18 32.98
CA LEU A 72 -10.71 32.73 32.88
C LEU A 72 -10.54 32.33 31.42
N GLU A 73 -9.59 31.44 31.17
CA GLU A 73 -9.41 30.74 29.89
C GLU A 73 -10.11 29.38 30.00
N VAL A 74 -11.17 29.21 29.18
CA VAL A 74 -12.00 27.99 29.16
C VAL A 74 -11.72 27.25 27.85
N SER A 75 -11.23 26.01 27.94
CA SER A 75 -10.81 25.24 26.77
C SER A 75 -11.19 23.75 26.86
N LEU A 76 -11.60 23.18 25.73
CA LEU A 76 -11.90 21.76 25.58
C LEU A 76 -11.49 21.32 24.16
N VAL A 77 -10.95 20.11 24.02
CA VAL A 77 -10.63 19.51 22.72
C VAL A 77 -11.89 19.47 21.85
N SER A 78 -11.80 19.95 20.62
CA SER A 78 -12.91 20.12 19.64
C SER A 78 -13.86 21.30 19.90
N TYR A 79 -13.59 22.16 20.89
CA TYR A 79 -14.28 23.43 21.12
C TYR A 79 -13.28 24.59 21.06
N GLY A 80 -13.77 25.79 20.77
CA GLY A 80 -12.93 26.99 20.79
C GLY A 80 -12.48 27.34 22.19
N THR A 81 -11.25 27.86 22.34
CA THR A 81 -10.83 28.48 23.61
C THR A 81 -11.54 29.79 23.75
N LEU A 82 -12.23 29.99 24.90
CA LEU A 82 -12.93 31.23 25.26
C LEU A 82 -12.22 31.93 26.40
N LEU A 83 -12.09 33.24 26.28
CA LEU A 83 -11.71 34.09 27.38
C LEU A 83 -12.98 34.76 27.94
N ILE A 84 -13.25 34.56 29.21
CA ILE A 84 -14.39 35.14 29.91
C ILE A 84 -13.93 35.87 31.17
N THR A 85 -14.67 36.87 31.56
CA THR A 85 -14.45 37.55 32.84
C THR A 85 -15.53 37.10 33.82
N ALA A 86 -15.12 36.66 35.01
CA ALA A 86 -16.03 36.19 36.06
C ALA A 86 -15.79 36.93 37.40
N ASP A 87 -16.83 37.19 38.14
CA ASP A 87 -16.76 37.78 39.46
C ASP A 87 -16.84 36.66 40.53
N PRO A 88 -15.94 36.64 41.53
CA PRO A 88 -16.03 35.68 42.61
C PRO A 88 -17.38 35.77 43.35
N GLY A 89 -18.00 34.63 43.62
CA GLY A 89 -19.31 34.53 44.29
C GLY A 89 -20.52 34.62 43.35
N ILE A 90 -20.34 34.93 42.04
CA ILE A 90 -21.42 34.94 41.03
C ILE A 90 -21.26 33.72 40.10
N PRO A 91 -22.22 32.79 40.04
CA PRO A 91 -22.15 31.66 39.12
C PRO A 91 -22.16 32.11 37.66
N VAL A 92 -21.25 31.57 36.84
CA VAL A 92 -21.13 31.90 35.41
C VAL A 92 -21.52 30.71 34.54
N THR A 93 -22.34 30.97 33.49
CA THR A 93 -22.61 29.96 32.46
C THR A 93 -21.78 30.26 31.21
N VAL A 94 -20.93 29.33 30.85
CA VAL A 94 -20.06 29.43 29.67
C VAL A 94 -20.62 28.55 28.55
N THR A 95 -20.95 29.18 27.44
CA THR A 95 -21.44 28.46 26.27
C THR A 95 -20.30 28.28 25.27
N MET A 96 -19.90 27.03 25.02
CA MET A 96 -18.85 26.68 24.05
C MET A 96 -19.45 26.22 22.75
N ASP A 97 -18.91 26.71 21.63
CA ASP A 97 -19.29 26.33 20.29
C ASP A 97 -18.37 25.24 19.81
N LYS A 98 -18.94 24.13 19.36
CA LYS A 98 -18.14 23.02 18.77
C LYS A 98 -17.57 23.48 17.45
N GLN A 99 -16.30 23.75 17.43
CA GLN A 99 -15.61 24.07 16.18
C GLN A 99 -15.66 22.83 15.27
N GLY A 100 -16.26 22.97 14.10
CA GLY A 100 -16.12 21.98 13.04
C GLY A 100 -14.64 21.68 12.81
N LYS A 101 -14.29 20.46 12.37
CA LYS A 101 -12.91 19.94 12.19
C LYS A 101 -11.91 21.07 11.92
N SER A 102 -11.27 21.53 12.99
CA SER A 102 -10.39 22.69 12.98
C SER A 102 -9.03 22.24 12.43
N LEU A 103 -8.39 23.12 11.66
CA LEU A 103 -6.99 23.03 11.24
C LEU A 103 -5.99 23.09 12.43
N ASP A 104 -6.47 23.15 13.66
CA ASP A 104 -5.72 22.90 14.90
C ASP A 104 -5.42 21.39 15.14
N GLU A 105 -5.77 20.52 14.18
CA GLU A 105 -5.41 19.10 14.19
C GLU A 105 -3.90 18.95 14.38
N VAL A 106 -3.52 18.18 15.40
CA VAL A 106 -2.12 17.84 15.66
C VAL A 106 -1.80 16.61 14.83
N VAL A 107 -0.77 16.70 14.03
CA VAL A 107 -0.27 15.60 13.17
C VAL A 107 1.14 15.23 13.58
N VAL A 108 1.48 13.96 13.41
CA VAL A 108 2.85 13.46 13.64
C VAL A 108 3.69 13.80 12.40
N ILE A 109 4.83 14.46 12.60
CA ILE A 109 5.76 14.82 11.53
C ILE A 109 7.16 14.36 11.91
N GLY A 110 7.55 13.20 11.44
CA GLY A 110 8.88 12.66 11.73
C GLY A 110 9.10 12.53 13.25
N TYR A 111 10.03 13.28 13.77
CA TYR A 111 10.46 13.20 15.18
C TYR A 111 9.71 14.19 16.10
N GLY A 112 8.46 14.51 15.80
CA GLY A 112 7.66 15.40 16.64
C GLY A 112 6.20 15.46 16.20
N THR A 113 5.43 16.31 16.88
CA THR A 113 4.05 16.62 16.53
C THR A 113 3.91 18.12 16.26
N ALA A 114 3.15 18.47 15.25
CA ALA A 114 2.88 19.86 14.92
C ALA A 114 1.40 20.07 14.63
N ARG A 115 0.92 21.32 14.84
CA ARG A 115 -0.42 21.67 14.37
C ARG A 115 -0.42 21.79 12.86
N LYS A 116 -1.38 21.17 12.18
CA LYS A 116 -1.48 21.13 10.72
C LYS A 116 -1.38 22.53 10.09
N ARG A 117 -1.96 23.55 10.70
CA ARG A 117 -1.88 24.95 10.24
C ARG A 117 -0.48 25.53 10.23
N LEU A 118 0.46 24.99 11.04
CA LEU A 118 1.85 25.47 11.14
C LEU A 118 2.83 24.64 10.28
N LEU A 119 2.34 23.69 9.48
CA LEU A 119 3.18 22.91 8.59
C LEU A 119 3.53 23.69 7.33
N THR A 120 4.78 23.54 6.91
CA THR A 120 5.32 24.10 5.65
C THR A 120 5.30 23.08 4.52
N GLY A 121 5.26 21.77 4.83
CA GLY A 121 5.27 20.67 3.87
C GLY A 121 3.89 20.10 3.54
N SER A 122 3.83 19.26 2.50
CA SER A 122 2.61 18.55 2.07
C SER A 122 2.45 17.26 2.86
N VAL A 123 1.54 17.27 3.86
CA VAL A 123 1.23 16.13 4.73
C VAL A 123 -0.27 15.86 4.70
N VAL A 124 -0.64 14.63 4.41
CA VAL A 124 -2.04 14.17 4.49
C VAL A 124 -2.17 13.19 5.66
N SER A 125 -3.13 13.46 6.55
CA SER A 125 -3.44 12.58 7.69
C SER A 125 -4.76 11.85 7.47
N VAL A 126 -4.78 10.53 7.70
CA VAL A 126 -5.97 9.67 7.71
C VAL A 126 -6.13 9.09 9.10
N LYS A 127 -7.26 9.35 9.74
CA LYS A 127 -7.55 8.85 11.09
C LYS A 127 -7.85 7.35 11.07
N GLY A 128 -7.51 6.66 12.15
CA GLY A 128 -7.80 5.23 12.31
C GLY A 128 -9.28 4.88 12.14
N GLU A 129 -10.21 5.78 12.47
CA GLU A 129 -11.65 5.59 12.20
C GLU A 129 -11.96 5.45 10.70
N GLU A 130 -11.31 6.25 9.85
CA GLU A 130 -11.48 6.19 8.39
C GLU A 130 -10.84 4.90 7.79
N VAL A 131 -9.75 4.42 8.40
CA VAL A 131 -9.11 3.15 8.02
C VAL A 131 -10.05 1.97 8.31
N ARG A 132 -10.73 1.97 9.46
CA ARG A 132 -11.64 0.89 9.89
C ARG A 132 -13.00 0.85 9.17
N LYS A 133 -13.36 1.88 8.39
CA LYS A 133 -14.65 1.88 7.66
C LYS A 133 -14.74 0.79 6.60
N ILE A 134 -13.62 0.39 6.02
CA ILE A 134 -13.55 -0.64 4.99
C ILE A 134 -12.87 -1.87 5.58
N PRO A 135 -13.57 -2.98 5.77
CA PRO A 135 -12.95 -4.24 6.19
C PRO A 135 -11.87 -4.67 5.20
N ALA A 136 -10.64 -4.83 5.67
CA ALA A 136 -9.51 -5.23 4.83
C ALA A 136 -8.46 -5.94 5.66
N GLY A 137 -7.88 -7.01 5.14
CA GLY A 137 -6.74 -7.70 5.75
C GLY A 137 -5.45 -6.87 5.70
N ASN A 138 -5.36 -5.97 4.70
CA ASN A 138 -4.25 -5.03 4.52
C ASN A 138 -4.74 -3.60 4.71
N ILE A 139 -4.15 -2.88 5.65
CA ILE A 139 -4.55 -1.50 6.01
C ILE A 139 -4.48 -0.52 4.83
N LEU A 140 -3.56 -0.70 3.90
CA LEU A 140 -3.39 0.20 2.75
C LEU A 140 -4.54 0.09 1.75
N GLU A 141 -5.20 -1.06 1.65
CA GLU A 141 -6.41 -1.19 0.84
C GLU A 141 -7.54 -0.26 1.29
N SER A 142 -7.65 -0.02 2.60
CA SER A 142 -8.70 0.84 3.17
C SER A 142 -8.50 2.33 2.86
N VAL A 143 -7.29 2.72 2.47
CA VAL A 143 -6.94 4.12 2.13
C VAL A 143 -6.71 4.34 0.63
N GLN A 144 -6.90 3.32 -0.21
CA GLN A 144 -6.81 3.44 -1.67
C GLN A 144 -7.70 4.56 -2.21
N GLY A 145 -7.12 5.49 -2.97
CA GLY A 145 -7.81 6.64 -3.55
C GLY A 145 -8.19 7.75 -2.56
N LYS A 146 -8.06 7.55 -1.24
CA LYS A 146 -8.39 8.56 -0.21
C LYS A 146 -7.29 9.60 0.00
N VAL A 147 -6.09 9.35 -0.50
CA VAL A 147 -4.92 10.23 -0.37
C VAL A 147 -4.44 10.64 -1.75
N ALA A 148 -4.59 11.91 -2.10
CA ALA A 148 -4.09 12.42 -3.37
C ALA A 148 -2.56 12.28 -3.46
N GLY A 149 -2.05 11.87 -4.63
CA GLY A 149 -0.64 11.61 -4.88
C GLY A 149 -0.13 10.24 -4.40
N VAL A 150 -1.01 9.36 -3.90
CA VAL A 150 -0.68 7.98 -3.50
C VAL A 150 -1.49 7.01 -4.36
N ASP A 151 -0.80 6.21 -5.15
CA ASP A 151 -1.39 5.13 -5.96
C ASP A 151 -1.22 3.80 -5.22
N ILE A 152 -2.33 3.13 -4.95
CA ILE A 152 -2.39 1.84 -4.25
C ILE A 152 -3.14 0.87 -5.16
N VAL A 153 -2.50 -0.23 -5.53
CA VAL A 153 -3.05 -1.21 -6.48
C VAL A 153 -2.97 -2.61 -5.91
N ARG A 154 -4.08 -3.34 -5.92
CA ARG A 154 -4.14 -4.76 -5.62
C ARG A 154 -4.13 -5.56 -6.92
N THR A 155 -3.04 -6.26 -7.20
CA THR A 155 -2.87 -7.03 -8.45
C THR A 155 -3.24 -8.51 -8.32
N SER A 156 -3.57 -8.98 -7.11
CA SER A 156 -3.86 -10.39 -6.83
C SER A 156 -5.03 -10.54 -5.86
N GLY A 157 -5.92 -11.49 -6.13
CA GLY A 157 -7.03 -11.89 -5.26
C GLY A 157 -6.72 -13.11 -4.37
N GLY A 158 -5.49 -13.64 -4.39
CA GLY A 158 -5.08 -14.73 -3.50
C GLY A 158 -5.13 -14.34 -2.02
N ALA A 159 -5.23 -15.33 -1.13
CA ALA A 159 -5.24 -15.11 0.30
C ALA A 159 -3.96 -14.40 0.76
N GLY A 160 -4.08 -13.39 1.63
CA GLY A 160 -2.93 -12.63 2.14
C GLY A 160 -2.17 -11.82 1.08
N ALA A 161 -2.77 -11.50 -0.07
CA ALA A 161 -2.10 -10.78 -1.15
C ALA A 161 -1.64 -9.38 -0.73
N ASN A 162 -0.45 -8.99 -1.20
CA ASN A 162 0.11 -7.66 -1.03
C ASN A 162 -0.56 -6.62 -1.93
N VAL A 163 -0.39 -5.35 -1.59
CA VAL A 163 -0.70 -4.21 -2.45
C VAL A 163 0.58 -3.48 -2.84
N ASN A 164 0.62 -2.96 -4.06
CA ASN A 164 1.68 -2.09 -4.52
C ASN A 164 1.32 -0.64 -4.17
N VAL A 165 2.28 0.09 -3.63
CA VAL A 165 2.11 1.50 -3.25
C VAL A 165 3.21 2.34 -3.86
N THR A 166 2.82 3.41 -4.54
CA THR A 166 3.73 4.43 -5.02
C THR A 166 3.26 5.83 -4.62
N VAL A 167 4.20 6.72 -4.32
CA VAL A 167 3.92 8.11 -3.97
C VAL A 167 4.50 9.00 -5.06
N ARG A 168 3.61 9.71 -5.80
CA ARG A 168 4.00 10.60 -6.90
C ARG A 168 4.76 9.89 -8.04
N GLY A 169 4.34 8.63 -8.35
CA GLY A 169 4.87 7.83 -9.46
C GLY A 169 6.23 7.16 -9.20
N ASN A 170 6.74 6.50 -10.24
CA ASN A 170 8.03 5.81 -10.19
C ASN A 170 9.17 6.81 -10.41
N ARG A 171 10.21 6.74 -9.60
CA ARG A 171 11.38 7.62 -9.66
C ARG A 171 12.63 6.90 -10.14
N SER A 172 12.79 5.65 -9.70
CA SER A 172 13.88 4.78 -10.12
C SER A 172 13.40 3.69 -11.07
N ILE A 173 14.30 3.24 -11.94
CA ILE A 173 14.05 2.15 -12.89
C ILE A 173 14.30 0.79 -12.22
N ILE A 174 15.36 0.63 -11.45
CA ILE A 174 15.77 -0.66 -10.84
C ILE A 174 15.69 -0.62 -9.30
N ALA A 175 16.00 0.51 -8.67
CA ALA A 175 16.21 0.61 -7.23
C ALA A 175 14.92 0.60 -6.37
N GLY A 176 13.76 0.26 -6.95
CA GLY A 176 12.47 0.19 -6.27
C GLY A 176 11.82 1.57 -6.02
N ASN A 177 10.49 1.57 -5.89
CA ASN A 177 9.69 2.80 -5.79
C ASN A 177 8.74 2.80 -4.57
N SER A 178 8.88 1.82 -3.67
CA SER A 178 8.04 1.72 -2.47
C SER A 178 8.38 2.80 -1.46
N PRO A 179 7.38 3.42 -0.81
CA PRO A 179 7.61 4.39 0.26
C PRO A 179 8.23 3.74 1.50
N LEU A 180 8.85 4.56 2.34
CA LEU A 180 9.32 4.16 3.66
C LEU A 180 8.15 4.04 4.62
N TYR A 181 8.03 2.92 5.33
CA TYR A 181 7.04 2.72 6.40
C TYR A 181 7.69 2.91 7.77
N ILE A 182 7.06 3.74 8.60
CA ILE A 182 7.48 4.01 9.98
C ILE A 182 6.30 3.70 10.90
N VAL A 183 6.48 2.80 11.85
CA VAL A 183 5.49 2.44 12.87
C VAL A 183 6.00 2.89 14.23
N ASP A 184 5.27 3.80 14.87
CA ASP A 184 5.64 4.38 16.18
C ASP A 184 7.07 4.93 16.28
N GLY A 185 7.59 5.44 15.15
CA GLY A 185 8.91 6.04 15.03
C GLY A 185 10.02 5.08 14.56
N ILE A 186 9.74 3.79 14.34
CA ILE A 186 10.72 2.81 13.89
C ILE A 186 10.39 2.34 12.47
N GLN A 187 11.44 2.18 11.64
CA GLN A 187 11.28 1.61 10.30
C GLN A 187 10.80 0.17 10.38
N TYR A 188 9.78 -0.15 9.57
CA TYR A 188 9.19 -1.48 9.51
C TYR A 188 8.95 -1.89 8.05
N SER A 189 9.23 -3.14 7.73
CA SER A 189 9.14 -3.64 6.34
C SER A 189 7.76 -4.17 5.96
N SER A 190 6.90 -4.50 6.95
CA SER A 190 5.61 -5.16 6.70
C SER A 190 4.46 -4.45 7.40
N PHE A 191 3.72 -3.64 6.66
CA PHE A 191 2.48 -3.02 7.14
C PHE A 191 1.28 -4.01 7.21
N GLN A 192 1.38 -5.19 6.60
CA GLN A 192 0.37 -6.24 6.70
C GLN A 192 0.23 -6.80 8.13
N ASP A 193 1.29 -6.67 8.93
CA ASP A 193 1.29 -7.15 10.32
C ASP A 193 0.44 -6.27 11.25
N ILE A 194 0.03 -5.08 10.79
CA ILE A 194 -0.64 -4.10 11.64
C ILE A 194 -2.15 -4.33 11.59
N ASN A 195 -2.74 -4.55 12.77
CA ASN A 195 -4.18 -4.61 12.91
C ASN A 195 -4.80 -3.22 12.66
N PRO A 196 -5.78 -3.07 11.74
CA PRO A 196 -6.48 -1.81 11.51
C PRO A 196 -7.10 -1.21 12.78
N ASN A 197 -7.48 -2.05 13.75
CA ASN A 197 -8.07 -1.63 15.02
C ASN A 197 -7.06 -0.95 15.96
N ASP A 198 -5.75 -1.19 15.77
CA ASP A 198 -4.70 -0.57 16.58
C ASP A 198 -4.26 0.81 16.07
N ILE A 199 -4.73 1.23 14.90
CA ILE A 199 -4.30 2.48 14.29
C ILE A 199 -5.02 3.66 14.93
N GLU A 200 -4.23 4.67 15.34
CA GLU A 200 -4.70 6.00 15.73
C GLU A 200 -4.76 6.93 14.52
N SER A 201 -3.65 6.98 13.74
CA SER A 201 -3.55 7.77 12.51
C SER A 201 -2.50 7.22 11.54
N MET A 202 -2.64 7.61 10.28
CA MET A 202 -1.65 7.40 9.22
C MET A 202 -1.34 8.74 8.56
N GLU A 203 -0.08 9.14 8.52
CA GLU A 203 0.37 10.36 7.86
C GLU A 203 1.20 10.02 6.62
N PHE A 204 0.89 10.68 5.50
CA PHE A 204 1.55 10.53 4.21
C PHE A 204 2.38 11.77 3.93
N LEU A 205 3.70 11.64 4.00
CA LEU A 205 4.68 12.69 3.70
C LEU A 205 5.09 12.55 2.24
N LYS A 206 4.80 13.57 1.43
CA LYS A 206 4.92 13.47 -0.03
C LYS A 206 5.97 14.40 -0.66
N ASP A 207 6.31 15.50 0.02
CA ASP A 207 7.28 16.47 -0.48
C ASP A 207 8.64 16.37 0.21
N ALA A 208 9.67 16.93 -0.43
CA ALA A 208 11.04 16.84 0.05
C ALA A 208 11.23 17.47 1.44
N SER A 209 10.49 18.53 1.79
CA SER A 209 10.62 19.17 3.11
C SER A 209 10.08 18.29 4.24
N SER A 210 8.94 17.62 4.03
CA SER A 210 8.36 16.72 5.03
C SER A 210 9.17 15.42 5.16
N THR A 211 9.79 14.93 4.07
CA THR A 211 10.56 13.67 4.04
C THR A 211 12.05 13.86 4.34
N ALA A 212 12.60 15.09 4.26
CA ALA A 212 14.03 15.37 4.40
C ALA A 212 14.66 14.85 5.71
N ILE A 213 13.90 14.85 6.80
CA ILE A 213 14.38 14.33 8.09
C ILE A 213 14.66 12.82 8.05
N TYR A 214 14.10 12.09 7.06
CA TYR A 214 14.35 10.67 6.78
C TYR A 214 15.44 10.46 5.72
N GLY A 215 15.93 11.56 5.09
CA GLY A 215 17.09 11.60 4.19
C GLY A 215 16.99 10.62 3.02
N SER A 216 17.99 9.78 2.91
CA SER A 216 18.14 8.79 1.85
C SER A 216 16.98 7.77 1.75
N ARG A 217 16.22 7.60 2.80
CA ARG A 217 15.07 6.67 2.83
C ARG A 217 13.76 7.34 2.44
N GLY A 218 13.74 8.70 2.38
CA GLY A 218 12.53 9.49 2.14
C GLY A 218 12.24 9.80 0.67
N ALA A 219 13.09 9.40 -0.28
CA ALA A 219 12.96 9.75 -1.69
C ALA A 219 11.60 9.33 -2.28
N ASN A 220 11.13 8.13 -1.97
CA ASN A 220 9.87 7.59 -2.48
C ASN A 220 8.64 7.94 -1.61
N GLY A 221 8.76 8.95 -0.72
CA GLY A 221 7.74 9.30 0.26
C GLY A 221 7.84 8.47 1.54
N VAL A 222 7.12 8.92 2.57
CA VAL A 222 7.11 8.24 3.89
C VAL A 222 5.68 8.10 4.38
N ILE A 223 5.32 6.93 4.86
CA ILE A 223 4.04 6.63 5.50
C ILE A 223 4.30 6.37 6.98
N LEU A 224 3.82 7.29 7.82
CA LEU A 224 3.91 7.17 9.26
C LEU A 224 2.63 6.54 9.80
N ILE A 225 2.76 5.53 10.62
CA ILE A 225 1.65 4.88 11.29
C ILE A 225 1.84 5.07 12.79
N THR A 226 0.87 5.75 13.40
CA THR A 226 0.80 5.92 14.84
C THR A 226 -0.22 4.94 15.39
N THR A 227 0.18 4.12 16.37
CA THR A 227 -0.71 3.17 17.00
C THR A 227 -1.33 3.74 18.28
N LYS A 228 -2.45 3.17 18.69
CA LYS A 228 -3.16 3.55 19.93
C LYS A 228 -2.28 3.32 21.14
N LYS A 229 -2.45 4.21 22.13
CA LYS A 229 -1.76 4.16 23.42
C LYS A 229 -2.77 4.02 24.56
N GLY A 230 -2.29 3.65 25.75
CA GLY A 230 -3.09 3.67 26.95
C GLY A 230 -3.55 5.09 27.30
N ASN A 231 -4.78 5.21 27.80
CA ASN A 231 -5.36 6.46 28.26
C ASN A 231 -5.50 6.46 29.78
N SER A 232 -5.31 7.61 30.43
CA SER A 232 -5.65 7.75 31.84
C SER A 232 -7.17 7.75 32.03
N GLY A 233 -7.66 7.26 33.18
CA GLY A 233 -9.05 7.18 33.54
C GLY A 233 -9.62 5.75 33.57
N LYS A 234 -10.92 5.62 33.31
CA LYS A 234 -11.59 4.31 33.33
C LYS A 234 -11.00 3.37 32.25
N VAL A 235 -10.93 2.09 32.57
CA VAL A 235 -10.56 1.04 31.61
C VAL A 235 -11.58 1.07 30.48
N LYS A 236 -11.07 1.08 29.24
CA LYS A 236 -11.86 0.99 28.02
C LYS A 236 -11.54 -0.34 27.34
N ILE A 237 -12.56 -1.12 27.07
CA ILE A 237 -12.45 -2.39 26.35
C ILE A 237 -13.24 -2.24 25.06
N SER A 238 -12.61 -2.55 23.93
CA SER A 238 -13.29 -2.58 22.64
C SER A 238 -13.12 -3.96 22.01
N ALA A 239 -14.21 -4.51 21.50
CA ALA A 239 -14.22 -5.76 20.76
C ALA A 239 -14.85 -5.51 19.39
N SER A 240 -14.25 -6.09 18.36
CA SER A 240 -14.78 -6.08 17.01
C SER A 240 -14.72 -7.46 16.39
N SER A 241 -15.73 -7.78 15.60
CA SER A 241 -15.75 -9.02 14.85
C SER A 241 -16.44 -8.80 13.53
N TYR A 242 -15.92 -9.44 12.47
CA TYR A 242 -16.67 -9.59 11.23
C TYR A 242 -16.44 -10.95 10.58
N TYR A 243 -17.42 -11.35 9.80
CA TYR A 243 -17.35 -12.48 8.90
C TYR A 243 -17.85 -12.05 7.52
N GLY A 244 -17.14 -12.48 6.46
CA GLY A 244 -17.49 -12.18 5.09
C GLY A 244 -17.24 -13.34 4.15
N THR A 245 -17.99 -13.36 3.05
CA THR A 245 -17.81 -14.32 1.97
C THR A 245 -17.26 -13.63 0.74
N THR A 246 -16.22 -14.21 0.14
CA THR A 246 -15.60 -13.75 -1.08
C THR A 246 -16.05 -14.57 -2.27
N ASP A 247 -16.20 -13.89 -3.40
CA ASP A 247 -16.49 -14.48 -4.69
C ASP A 247 -15.64 -13.78 -5.77
N VAL A 248 -15.53 -14.35 -6.94
CA VAL A 248 -14.79 -13.76 -8.07
C VAL A 248 -15.41 -12.42 -8.47
N ALA A 249 -14.61 -11.38 -8.64
CA ALA A 249 -15.09 -10.08 -9.13
C ALA A 249 -15.37 -10.09 -10.64
N GLY A 250 -14.65 -10.92 -11.38
CA GLY A 250 -14.79 -11.20 -12.80
C GLY A 250 -13.79 -12.28 -13.20
N TYR A 251 -14.18 -13.16 -14.12
CA TYR A 251 -13.31 -14.21 -14.63
C TYR A 251 -13.60 -14.48 -16.09
N PRO A 252 -12.58 -14.53 -16.96
CA PRO A 252 -12.78 -14.81 -18.39
C PRO A 252 -13.31 -16.24 -18.56
N LYS A 253 -14.28 -16.41 -19.44
CA LYS A 253 -14.84 -17.72 -19.74
C LYS A 253 -14.16 -18.32 -20.95
N PRO A 254 -13.52 -19.49 -20.85
CA PRO A 254 -13.04 -20.22 -21.99
C PRO A 254 -14.20 -20.68 -22.89
N MET A 255 -13.88 -21.07 -24.11
CA MET A 255 -14.89 -21.58 -25.04
C MET A 255 -15.57 -22.85 -24.49
N THR A 256 -16.85 -22.96 -24.76
CA THR A 256 -17.62 -24.19 -24.55
C THR A 256 -17.23 -25.28 -25.55
N GLY A 257 -17.64 -26.53 -25.34
CA GLY A 257 -17.37 -27.64 -26.23
C GLY A 257 -17.74 -27.36 -27.70
N PRO A 258 -18.99 -26.91 -27.99
CA PRO A 258 -19.41 -26.55 -29.36
C PRO A 258 -18.63 -25.36 -29.93
N GLU A 259 -18.31 -24.34 -29.15
CA GLU A 259 -17.54 -23.16 -29.61
C GLU A 259 -16.11 -23.54 -29.98
N TYR A 260 -15.47 -24.36 -29.12
CA TYR A 260 -14.11 -24.87 -29.41
C TYR A 260 -14.10 -25.80 -30.61
N ALA A 261 -15.06 -26.71 -30.74
CA ALA A 261 -15.18 -27.58 -31.90
C ALA A 261 -15.33 -26.76 -33.21
N ASN A 262 -16.09 -25.68 -33.18
CA ASN A 262 -16.21 -24.77 -34.33
C ASN A 262 -14.88 -24.04 -34.63
N LEU A 263 -14.16 -23.55 -33.62
CA LEU A 263 -12.84 -22.95 -33.81
C LEU A 263 -11.89 -23.95 -34.47
N LYS A 264 -11.87 -25.21 -34.02
CA LYS A 264 -11.03 -26.27 -34.53
C LYS A 264 -11.38 -26.60 -35.99
N ARG A 265 -12.69 -26.70 -36.34
CA ARG A 265 -13.16 -26.86 -37.70
C ARG A 265 -12.70 -25.71 -38.61
N GLN A 266 -12.83 -24.47 -38.16
CA GLN A 266 -12.39 -23.30 -38.92
C GLN A 266 -10.88 -23.25 -39.10
N ALA A 267 -10.09 -23.68 -38.09
CA ALA A 267 -8.66 -23.80 -38.22
C ALA A 267 -8.25 -24.82 -39.33
N TYR A 268 -8.92 -25.98 -39.39
CA TYR A 268 -8.70 -26.99 -40.44
C TYR A 268 -9.29 -26.56 -41.78
N ARG A 269 -10.40 -25.81 -41.83
CA ARG A 269 -10.94 -25.20 -43.05
C ARG A 269 -9.94 -24.23 -43.68
N THR A 270 -9.35 -23.36 -42.87
CA THR A 270 -8.32 -22.42 -43.34
C THR A 270 -7.07 -23.14 -43.89
N ALA A 271 -6.74 -24.27 -43.33
CA ALA A 271 -5.64 -25.12 -43.82
C ALA A 271 -6.01 -26.00 -45.02
N GLY A 272 -7.27 -25.96 -45.47
CA GLY A 272 -7.75 -26.75 -46.63
C GLY A 272 -8.07 -28.23 -46.31
N SER A 273 -8.15 -28.61 -45.03
CA SER A 273 -8.35 -30.00 -44.61
C SER A 273 -9.77 -30.32 -44.16
N TRP A 274 -10.66 -29.30 -43.99
CA TRP A 274 -12.06 -29.48 -43.62
C TRP A 274 -12.93 -28.61 -44.54
N ASN A 275 -13.94 -29.21 -45.15
CA ASN A 275 -14.91 -28.51 -46.03
C ASN A 275 -16.36 -28.68 -45.57
N SER A 276 -16.65 -29.77 -44.84
CA SER A 276 -18.00 -30.08 -44.36
C SER A 276 -17.93 -31.04 -43.17
N PRO A 277 -19.04 -31.26 -42.44
CA PRO A 277 -19.07 -32.24 -41.34
C PRO A 277 -18.62 -33.65 -41.71
N ALA A 278 -18.64 -34.05 -42.94
CA ALA A 278 -18.08 -35.34 -43.40
C ALA A 278 -16.55 -35.43 -43.20
N ASP A 279 -15.86 -34.32 -43.08
CA ASP A 279 -14.43 -34.23 -42.82
C ASP A 279 -14.08 -34.20 -41.32
N ASP A 280 -15.05 -34.34 -40.43
CA ASP A 280 -14.83 -34.25 -38.96
C ASP A 280 -13.85 -35.33 -38.44
N ASN A 281 -13.72 -36.46 -39.11
CA ASN A 281 -12.71 -37.48 -38.81
C ASN A 281 -11.27 -37.01 -38.99
N LYS A 282 -11.03 -35.98 -39.79
CA LYS A 282 -9.71 -35.35 -39.99
C LYS A 282 -9.40 -34.35 -38.89
N VAL A 283 -10.43 -33.78 -38.26
CA VAL A 283 -10.35 -32.76 -37.22
C VAL A 283 -10.35 -33.39 -35.82
N PHE A 284 -11.25 -34.33 -35.60
CA PHE A 284 -11.43 -35.09 -34.35
C PHE A 284 -11.02 -36.55 -34.58
N THR A 285 -9.75 -36.84 -34.27
CA THR A 285 -9.10 -38.06 -34.75
C THR A 285 -9.56 -39.32 -34.02
N SER A 286 -9.93 -39.21 -32.72
CA SER A 286 -10.46 -40.34 -31.96
C SER A 286 -11.97 -40.46 -32.05
N GLN A 287 -12.52 -41.68 -31.85
CA GLN A 287 -13.97 -41.90 -31.77
C GLN A 287 -14.55 -41.18 -30.55
N ALA A 288 -13.84 -41.20 -29.42
CA ALA A 288 -14.27 -40.57 -28.21
C ALA A 288 -14.41 -39.03 -28.39
N GLU A 289 -13.50 -38.36 -29.10
CA GLU A 289 -13.63 -36.94 -29.45
C GLU A 289 -14.87 -36.66 -30.28
N ARG A 290 -15.10 -37.48 -31.31
CA ARG A 290 -16.28 -37.33 -32.20
C ARG A 290 -17.58 -37.51 -31.43
N ASP A 291 -17.66 -38.51 -30.55
CA ASP A 291 -18.83 -38.76 -29.72
C ASP A 291 -19.05 -37.59 -28.73
N ALA A 292 -18.02 -37.11 -28.11
CA ALA A 292 -18.09 -35.93 -27.20
C ALA A 292 -18.58 -34.67 -27.93
N VAL A 293 -18.05 -34.40 -29.12
CA VAL A 293 -18.47 -33.25 -29.95
C VAL A 293 -19.92 -33.42 -30.42
N ASN A 294 -20.31 -34.62 -30.88
CA ASN A 294 -21.68 -34.89 -31.33
C ASN A 294 -22.70 -34.80 -30.19
N ASN A 295 -22.31 -35.23 -28.99
CA ASN A 295 -23.15 -35.14 -27.79
C ASN A 295 -23.12 -33.74 -27.15
N GLY A 296 -22.37 -32.79 -27.68
CA GLY A 296 -22.29 -31.42 -27.14
C GLY A 296 -21.64 -31.32 -25.76
N VAL A 297 -20.76 -32.28 -25.42
CA VAL A 297 -20.04 -32.27 -24.12
C VAL A 297 -19.31 -30.96 -23.93
N SER A 298 -19.47 -30.37 -22.74
CA SER A 298 -18.84 -29.09 -22.40
C SER A 298 -18.54 -29.00 -20.92
N THR A 299 -17.28 -29.14 -20.56
CA THR A 299 -16.75 -29.05 -19.20
C THR A 299 -16.19 -27.64 -18.98
N TYR A 300 -16.71 -26.91 -17.99
CA TYR A 300 -16.17 -25.61 -17.56
C TYR A 300 -15.08 -25.85 -16.49
N TRP A 301 -13.87 -26.11 -16.92
CA TRP A 301 -12.74 -26.50 -16.08
C TRP A 301 -12.40 -25.49 -14.98
N PRO A 302 -12.33 -24.14 -15.23
CA PRO A 302 -12.08 -23.19 -14.16
C PRO A 302 -13.16 -23.21 -13.06
N GLY A 303 -14.43 -23.51 -13.43
CA GLY A 303 -15.53 -23.59 -12.49
C GLY A 303 -15.46 -24.80 -11.54
N LEU A 304 -14.71 -25.85 -11.89
CA LEU A 304 -14.45 -26.99 -11.02
C LEU A 304 -13.42 -26.69 -9.92
N LEU A 305 -12.60 -25.64 -10.13
CA LEU A 305 -11.51 -25.23 -9.23
C LEU A 305 -11.87 -24.00 -8.40
N LEU A 306 -12.63 -23.07 -8.98
CA LEU A 306 -13.00 -21.80 -8.34
C LEU A 306 -14.17 -22.01 -7.37
N GLY A 307 -13.89 -21.91 -6.09
CA GLY A 307 -14.85 -21.94 -5.01
C GLY A 307 -15.19 -20.55 -4.47
N LYS A 308 -15.87 -20.54 -3.33
CA LYS A 308 -16.07 -19.32 -2.52
C LYS A 308 -15.06 -19.26 -1.40
N GLY A 309 -14.45 -18.11 -1.23
CA GLY A 309 -13.56 -17.83 -0.11
C GLY A 309 -14.31 -17.21 1.09
N SER A 310 -13.56 -16.87 2.12
CA SER A 310 -14.09 -16.15 3.29
C SER A 310 -13.03 -15.29 3.94
N GLN A 311 -13.48 -14.24 4.64
CA GLN A 311 -12.63 -13.43 5.52
C GLN A 311 -13.30 -13.34 6.89
N GLN A 312 -12.51 -13.46 7.95
CA GLN A 312 -12.96 -13.28 9.32
C GLN A 312 -11.89 -12.57 10.15
N ASP A 313 -12.34 -11.73 11.05
CA ASP A 313 -11.50 -10.92 11.94
C ASP A 313 -12.15 -10.85 13.31
N TYR A 314 -11.36 -11.08 14.34
CA TYR A 314 -11.77 -11.01 15.74
C TYR A 314 -10.71 -10.25 16.52
N ALA A 315 -11.03 -9.04 16.96
CA ALA A 315 -10.10 -8.20 17.68
C ALA A 315 -10.67 -7.78 19.02
N ILE A 316 -9.82 -7.78 20.03
CA ILE A 316 -10.09 -7.19 21.34
C ILE A 316 -8.94 -6.27 21.70
N ASN A 317 -9.27 -5.08 22.24
CA ASN A 317 -8.26 -4.18 22.75
C ASN A 317 -8.70 -3.57 24.09
N VAL A 318 -7.72 -3.33 24.94
CA VAL A 318 -7.88 -2.79 26.29
C VAL A 318 -6.97 -1.58 26.44
N SER A 319 -7.53 -0.45 26.81
CA SER A 319 -6.80 0.77 27.15
C SER A 319 -7.06 1.12 28.60
N ALA A 320 -6.03 1.19 29.39
CA ALA A 320 -6.10 1.47 30.81
C ALA A 320 -4.96 2.39 31.24
N GLY A 321 -5.11 3.08 32.35
CA GLY A 321 -4.00 3.81 32.94
C GLY A 321 -4.38 4.81 34.00
N SER A 322 -3.34 5.27 34.67
CA SER A 322 -3.31 6.41 35.58
C SER A 322 -2.57 7.58 34.92
N ASP A 323 -2.37 8.66 35.66
CA ASP A 323 -1.55 9.81 35.22
C ASP A 323 -0.08 9.42 35.01
N ARG A 324 0.40 8.37 35.70
CA ARG A 324 1.80 7.93 35.63
C ARG A 324 2.00 6.72 34.73
N THR A 325 1.08 5.76 34.73
CA THR A 325 1.19 4.51 33.97
C THR A 325 0.06 4.40 32.97
N LYS A 326 0.37 4.17 31.70
CA LYS A 326 -0.61 3.95 30.62
C LYS A 326 -0.29 2.65 29.92
N VAL A 327 -1.30 1.81 29.76
CA VAL A 327 -1.17 0.49 29.13
C VAL A 327 -2.21 0.35 28.04
N TYR A 328 -1.77 -0.09 26.88
CA TYR A 328 -2.62 -0.54 25.79
C TYR A 328 -2.24 -1.98 25.44
N PHE A 329 -3.22 -2.84 25.36
CA PHE A 329 -3.08 -4.23 24.93
C PHE A 329 -4.09 -4.50 23.83
N SER A 330 -3.68 -5.24 22.80
CA SER A 330 -4.60 -5.78 21.78
C SER A 330 -4.22 -7.20 21.39
N PHE A 331 -5.25 -7.93 21.01
CA PHE A 331 -5.16 -9.23 20.37
C PHE A 331 -6.05 -9.23 19.14
N ASP A 332 -5.55 -9.78 18.04
CA ASP A 332 -6.25 -9.90 16.76
C ASP A 332 -6.03 -11.29 16.16
N TYR A 333 -7.10 -11.88 15.68
CA TYR A 333 -7.07 -13.07 14.85
C TYR A 333 -7.77 -12.78 13.54
N TYR A 334 -7.01 -12.80 12.46
CA TYR A 334 -7.49 -12.63 11.08
C TYR A 334 -7.27 -13.91 10.30
N LYS A 335 -8.27 -14.35 9.53
CA LYS A 335 -8.15 -15.46 8.60
C LYS A 335 -8.84 -15.15 7.29
N GLU A 336 -8.13 -15.38 6.20
CA GLU A 336 -8.61 -15.29 4.83
C GLU A 336 -8.48 -16.67 4.17
N LYS A 337 -9.55 -17.15 3.55
CA LYS A 337 -9.58 -18.32 2.69
C LYS A 337 -9.79 -17.82 1.26
N GLY A 338 -8.89 -18.18 0.35
CA GLY A 338 -8.96 -17.83 -1.06
C GLY A 338 -10.04 -18.59 -1.84
N LEU A 339 -10.04 -18.40 -3.15
CA LEU A 339 -11.01 -19.03 -4.05
C LEU A 339 -10.62 -20.46 -4.45
N LEU A 340 -9.34 -20.84 -4.35
CA LEU A 340 -8.85 -22.19 -4.60
C LEU A 340 -8.82 -22.99 -3.31
N ASN A 341 -8.94 -24.31 -3.41
CA ASN A 341 -8.77 -25.16 -2.24
C ASN A 341 -7.37 -25.01 -1.66
N ASN A 342 -7.25 -25.10 -0.33
CA ASN A 342 -5.99 -24.95 0.40
C ASN A 342 -5.26 -23.62 0.17
N ASP A 343 -5.92 -22.56 -0.35
CA ASP A 343 -5.38 -21.19 -0.40
C ASP A 343 -5.88 -20.44 0.83
N TYR A 344 -5.01 -20.18 1.79
CA TYR A 344 -5.38 -19.46 3.01
C TYR A 344 -4.22 -18.67 3.62
N SER A 345 -4.59 -17.65 4.37
CA SER A 345 -3.68 -16.84 5.20
C SER A 345 -4.33 -16.59 6.56
N GLY A 346 -3.75 -17.15 7.62
CA GLY A 346 -4.10 -16.89 9.01
C GLY A 346 -3.06 -15.99 9.67
N ARG A 347 -3.49 -15.04 10.51
CA ARG A 347 -2.61 -14.13 11.25
C ARG A 347 -3.10 -13.99 12.68
N TYR A 348 -2.18 -14.14 13.63
CA TYR A 348 -2.34 -13.75 15.03
C TYR A 348 -1.47 -12.56 15.32
N THR A 349 -2.03 -11.51 15.94
CA THR A 349 -1.27 -10.31 16.30
C THR A 349 -1.52 -9.98 17.78
N PHE A 350 -0.44 -9.83 18.53
CA PHE A 350 -0.45 -9.34 19.90
C PHE A 350 0.29 -8.02 19.95
N ARG A 351 -0.27 -7.02 20.59
CA ARG A 351 0.38 -5.72 20.84
C ARG A 351 0.29 -5.35 22.30
N LEU A 352 1.42 -4.82 22.82
CA LEU A 352 1.53 -4.27 24.15
C LEU A 352 2.27 -2.93 24.07
N ASN A 353 1.62 -1.85 24.50
CA ASN A 353 2.24 -0.53 24.63
C ASN A 353 2.14 -0.11 26.10
N VAL A 354 3.27 0.22 26.72
CA VAL A 354 3.37 0.68 28.11
C VAL A 354 4.13 1.99 28.14
N ASP A 355 3.52 3.01 28.69
CA ASP A 355 4.13 4.32 28.95
C ASP A 355 4.17 4.54 30.46
N GLN A 356 5.37 4.81 31.03
CA GLN A 356 5.57 5.05 32.46
C GLN A 356 6.25 6.39 32.68
N THR A 357 5.61 7.28 33.45
CA THR A 357 6.19 8.52 33.95
C THR A 357 6.92 8.21 35.27
N ILE A 358 8.27 8.18 35.24
CA ILE A 358 9.12 7.93 36.41
C ILE A 358 9.19 9.18 37.29
N ALA A 359 9.43 10.33 36.65
CA ALA A 359 9.46 11.64 37.25
C ALA A 359 8.82 12.65 36.31
N ASN A 360 8.50 13.86 36.76
CA ASN A 360 7.92 14.92 35.90
C ASN A 360 8.82 15.24 34.69
N SER A 361 10.13 15.02 34.84
CA SER A 361 11.11 15.23 33.77
C SER A 361 11.49 13.96 33.02
N LEU A 362 11.03 12.76 33.42
CA LEU A 362 11.50 11.49 32.85
C LEU A 362 10.34 10.54 32.59
N LYS A 363 10.20 10.16 31.33
CA LYS A 363 9.26 9.15 30.87
C LYS A 363 10.00 8.02 30.14
N VAL A 364 9.62 6.79 30.41
CA VAL A 364 10.05 5.61 29.67
C VAL A 364 8.85 4.93 29.03
N GLY A 365 9.09 4.23 27.93
CA GLY A 365 8.03 3.45 27.32
C GLY A 365 8.56 2.23 26.61
N PHE A 366 7.70 1.24 26.50
CA PHE A 366 7.93 0.00 25.79
C PHE A 366 6.74 -0.31 24.90
N GLN A 367 7.01 -0.64 23.66
CA GLN A 367 6.00 -1.01 22.67
C GLN A 367 6.47 -2.29 22.00
N SER A 368 5.62 -3.29 21.93
CA SER A 368 5.97 -4.56 21.29
C SER A 368 4.77 -5.11 20.53
N GLN A 369 5.05 -5.65 19.35
CA GLN A 369 4.10 -6.40 18.54
C GLN A 369 4.72 -7.75 18.20
N LEU A 370 3.99 -8.81 18.44
CA LEU A 370 4.25 -10.16 17.95
C LEU A 370 3.20 -10.50 16.91
N THR A 371 3.65 -10.93 15.74
CA THR A 371 2.76 -11.41 14.67
C THR A 371 3.18 -12.79 14.22
N GLU A 372 2.23 -13.70 14.15
CA GLU A 372 2.43 -15.06 13.63
C GLU A 372 1.49 -15.29 12.45
N TYR A 373 2.06 -15.83 11.36
CA TYR A 373 1.31 -16.27 10.18
C TYR A 373 1.38 -17.77 10.03
N ASP A 374 0.23 -18.33 9.67
CA ASP A 374 0.09 -19.69 9.13
C ASP A 374 -0.61 -19.57 7.78
N GLN A 375 0.14 -19.82 6.70
CA GLN A 375 -0.32 -19.59 5.34
C GLN A 375 -0.04 -20.80 4.46
N ASN A 376 -0.94 -21.07 3.53
CA ASN A 376 -0.69 -21.94 2.38
C ASN A 376 -1.13 -21.16 1.13
N LEU A 377 -0.16 -20.72 0.33
CA LEU A 377 -0.40 -19.79 -0.76
C LEU A 377 -0.35 -20.52 -2.10
N ARG A 378 -1.47 -20.56 -2.80
CA ARG A 378 -1.56 -21.16 -4.13
C ARG A 378 -0.96 -20.22 -5.17
N SER A 379 0.10 -20.67 -5.87
CA SER A 379 0.79 -19.90 -6.92
C SER A 379 1.29 -20.83 -8.04
N ASP A 380 0.47 -21.79 -8.39
CA ASP A 380 0.85 -23.00 -9.12
C ASP A 380 0.44 -23.00 -10.59
N GLY A 381 -0.20 -21.94 -11.08
CA GLY A 381 -0.62 -21.85 -12.48
C GLY A 381 -1.82 -22.73 -12.84
N ILE A 382 -2.52 -23.28 -11.86
CA ILE A 382 -3.64 -24.22 -12.05
C ILE A 382 -4.75 -23.66 -12.93
N LEU A 383 -5.09 -22.37 -12.77
CA LEU A 383 -6.13 -21.73 -13.57
C LEU A 383 -5.67 -21.46 -15.01
N THR A 384 -4.36 -21.22 -15.25
CA THR A 384 -3.81 -21.18 -16.62
C THR A 384 -3.99 -22.50 -17.34
N VAL A 385 -3.68 -23.61 -16.68
CA VAL A 385 -3.88 -24.95 -17.27
C VAL A 385 -5.37 -25.24 -17.47
N ALA A 386 -6.20 -24.97 -16.47
CA ALA A 386 -7.65 -25.21 -16.58
C ALA A 386 -8.32 -24.45 -17.74
N ASN A 387 -7.83 -23.23 -18.07
CA ASN A 387 -8.35 -22.47 -19.21
C ASN A 387 -7.91 -23.05 -20.57
N LYS A 388 -6.88 -23.88 -20.58
CA LYS A 388 -6.32 -24.51 -21.80
C LYS A 388 -6.87 -25.90 -22.08
N VAL A 389 -7.39 -26.57 -21.03
CA VAL A 389 -7.94 -27.93 -21.19
C VAL A 389 -9.10 -27.88 -22.17
N ILE A 390 -9.07 -28.82 -23.11
CA ILE A 390 -10.09 -28.98 -24.14
C ILE A 390 -11.45 -29.28 -23.50
N PRO A 391 -12.52 -28.50 -23.80
CA PRO A 391 -13.77 -28.52 -23.02
C PRO A 391 -14.64 -29.75 -23.24
N TYR A 392 -14.40 -30.56 -24.24
CA TYR A 392 -15.16 -31.80 -24.41
C TYR A 392 -14.52 -33.02 -23.72
N TYR A 393 -13.43 -32.85 -22.98
CA TYR A 393 -12.95 -33.86 -22.06
C TYR A 393 -13.64 -33.74 -20.70
N THR A 394 -13.82 -34.90 -20.05
CA THR A 394 -14.33 -35.00 -18.69
C THR A 394 -13.21 -35.27 -17.69
N PRO A 395 -13.33 -34.81 -16.42
CA PRO A 395 -12.26 -34.99 -15.43
C PRO A 395 -12.15 -36.40 -14.86
N TYR A 396 -13.16 -37.25 -15.07
CA TYR A 396 -13.27 -38.58 -14.47
C TYR A 396 -13.31 -39.67 -15.52
N GLU A 397 -12.67 -40.80 -15.20
CA GLU A 397 -12.82 -42.06 -15.93
C GLU A 397 -14.23 -42.69 -15.69
N ALA A 398 -14.56 -43.69 -16.47
CA ALA A 398 -15.84 -44.39 -16.39
C ALA A 398 -16.10 -45.05 -15.01
N ASN A 399 -15.05 -45.37 -14.26
CA ASN A 399 -15.12 -45.94 -12.91
C ASN A 399 -15.30 -44.88 -11.81
N GLY A 400 -15.34 -43.58 -12.16
CA GLY A 400 -15.47 -42.45 -11.26
C GLY A 400 -14.18 -41.95 -10.62
N SER A 401 -13.02 -42.53 -10.93
CA SER A 401 -11.72 -41.98 -10.52
C SER A 401 -11.33 -40.79 -11.36
N LEU A 402 -10.47 -39.87 -10.83
CA LEU A 402 -9.91 -38.80 -11.61
C LEU A 402 -9.00 -39.40 -12.71
N ASP A 403 -9.25 -38.98 -13.95
CA ASP A 403 -8.32 -39.27 -15.04
C ASP A 403 -6.97 -38.57 -14.79
N THR A 404 -5.88 -39.28 -14.93
CA THR A 404 -4.54 -38.73 -14.69
C THR A 404 -4.12 -37.79 -15.81
N LEU A 405 -4.45 -38.12 -17.07
CA LEU A 405 -4.08 -37.37 -18.25
C LEU A 405 -5.32 -36.94 -19.04
N ILE A 406 -5.54 -35.69 -19.16
CA ILE A 406 -6.59 -35.08 -19.98
C ILE A 406 -5.97 -34.63 -21.30
N GLY A 407 -6.11 -35.42 -22.33
CA GLY A 407 -5.34 -35.24 -23.55
C GLY A 407 -3.83 -35.42 -23.29
N ASN A 408 -3.04 -34.37 -23.48
CA ASN A 408 -1.59 -34.39 -23.22
C ASN A 408 -1.19 -33.61 -21.97
N GLN A 409 -2.12 -33.32 -21.06
CA GLN A 409 -1.89 -32.54 -19.85
C GLN A 409 -2.34 -33.31 -18.62
N ASN A 410 -1.65 -33.12 -17.49
CA ASN A 410 -2.13 -33.62 -16.20
C ASN A 410 -3.45 -32.95 -15.85
N ASN A 411 -4.38 -33.75 -15.31
CA ASN A 411 -5.68 -33.25 -14.86
C ASN A 411 -5.49 -32.21 -13.74
N PRO A 412 -5.96 -30.98 -13.92
CA PRO A 412 -5.81 -29.96 -12.90
C PRO A 412 -6.40 -30.34 -11.54
N LEU A 413 -7.46 -31.16 -11.51
CA LEU A 413 -8.08 -31.60 -10.26
C LEU A 413 -7.19 -32.48 -9.38
N LEU A 414 -6.20 -33.18 -9.97
CA LEU A 414 -5.21 -33.93 -9.17
C LEU A 414 -4.39 -33.04 -8.23
N GLN A 415 -4.24 -31.77 -8.56
CA GLN A 415 -3.56 -30.80 -7.68
C GLN A 415 -4.42 -30.37 -6.49
N GLU A 416 -5.73 -30.59 -6.55
CA GLU A 416 -6.68 -30.33 -5.47
C GLU A 416 -6.75 -31.48 -4.45
N GLU A 417 -6.18 -32.66 -4.78
CA GLU A 417 -6.09 -33.80 -3.86
C GLU A 417 -5.34 -33.40 -2.57
N PRO A 418 -5.80 -33.88 -1.39
CA PRO A 418 -5.16 -33.54 -0.13
C PRO A 418 -3.67 -33.90 -0.10
N GLY A 419 -2.83 -32.89 0.14
CA GLY A 419 -1.38 -33.06 0.20
C GLY A 419 -0.66 -33.11 -1.15
N ALA A 420 -1.37 -33.08 -2.30
CA ALA A 420 -0.75 -33.07 -3.61
C ALA A 420 0.06 -31.80 -3.91
N PHE A 421 -0.43 -30.65 -3.45
CA PHE A 421 0.28 -29.38 -3.56
C PHE A 421 0.29 -28.65 -2.22
N ILE A 422 1.51 -28.32 -1.73
CA ILE A 422 1.72 -27.58 -0.48
C ILE A 422 2.70 -26.45 -0.75
N ASN A 423 2.38 -25.23 -0.31
CA ASN A 423 3.28 -24.09 -0.27
C ASN A 423 3.04 -23.34 1.03
N SER A 424 3.53 -23.95 2.12
CA SER A 424 3.25 -23.55 3.51
C SER A 424 4.29 -22.57 4.02
N PHE A 425 3.82 -21.41 4.48
CA PHE A 425 4.63 -20.43 5.18
C PHE A 425 4.23 -20.36 6.64
N LYS A 426 5.21 -20.48 7.52
CA LYS A 426 5.10 -20.13 8.93
C LYS A 426 6.05 -18.97 9.20
N ILE A 427 5.49 -17.83 9.61
CA ILE A 427 6.25 -16.59 9.77
C ILE A 427 6.00 -16.05 11.18
N THR A 428 7.05 -15.87 11.94
CA THR A 428 7.00 -15.18 13.23
C THR A 428 7.77 -13.87 13.12
N ARG A 429 7.12 -12.75 13.44
CA ARG A 429 7.74 -11.43 13.46
C ARG A 429 7.53 -10.76 14.79
N ILE A 430 8.61 -10.14 15.30
CA ILE A 430 8.56 -9.33 16.50
C ILE A 430 9.10 -7.94 16.17
N LEU A 431 8.34 -6.92 16.52
CA LEU A 431 8.78 -5.53 16.50
C LEU A 431 8.69 -5.00 17.92
N SER A 432 9.81 -4.65 18.51
CA SER A 432 9.87 -4.10 19.87
C SER A 432 10.62 -2.77 19.88
N THR A 433 10.09 -1.80 20.59
CA THR A 433 10.68 -0.47 20.76
C THR A 433 10.72 -0.12 22.25
N ALA A 434 11.89 0.25 22.75
CA ALA A 434 12.03 0.89 24.05
C ALA A 434 12.43 2.35 23.85
N TYR A 435 11.88 3.25 24.64
CA TYR A 435 12.27 4.64 24.58
C TYR A 435 12.43 5.27 25.96
N LEU A 436 13.30 6.27 26.01
CA LEU A 436 13.50 7.18 27.14
C LEU A 436 13.26 8.61 26.63
N ASP A 437 12.41 9.38 27.30
CA ASP A 437 12.10 10.79 27.02
C ASP A 437 12.43 11.60 28.28
N TRP A 438 13.49 12.40 28.19
CA TRP A 438 13.99 13.23 29.29
C TRP A 438 13.76 14.70 28.98
N ARG A 439 13.08 15.41 29.90
CA ARG A 439 12.70 16.82 29.79
C ARG A 439 13.18 17.60 31.00
N PRO A 440 14.47 17.95 31.07
CA PRO A 440 15.09 18.57 32.27
C PRO A 440 14.51 19.94 32.56
N PHE A 441 14.13 20.71 31.55
CA PHE A 441 13.52 22.04 31.69
C PHE A 441 12.54 22.34 30.56
N LYS A 442 11.68 23.37 30.75
CA LYS A 442 10.65 23.73 29.78
C LYS A 442 11.25 24.06 28.42
N GLY A 443 10.71 23.44 27.38
CA GLY A 443 11.11 23.66 25.98
C GLY A 443 12.32 22.83 25.54
N PHE A 444 12.92 21.99 26.38
CA PHE A 444 14.02 21.08 26.00
C PHE A 444 13.63 19.63 26.26
N SER A 445 13.95 18.75 25.31
CA SER A 445 13.75 17.31 25.47
C SER A 445 14.85 16.53 24.76
N VAL A 446 15.22 15.39 25.32
CA VAL A 446 16.08 14.36 24.71
C VAL A 446 15.32 13.07 24.74
N ARG A 447 15.17 12.47 23.58
CA ARG A 447 14.52 11.16 23.44
C ARG A 447 15.48 10.18 22.75
N SER A 448 15.65 9.01 23.35
CA SER A 448 16.40 7.88 22.77
C SER A 448 15.42 6.75 22.50
N ASN A 449 15.36 6.26 21.27
CA ASN A 449 14.51 5.14 20.81
C ASN A 449 15.43 3.99 20.39
N LEU A 450 15.24 2.81 20.94
CA LEU A 450 15.88 1.58 20.48
C LEU A 450 14.80 0.63 19.98
N GLY A 451 14.82 0.34 18.69
CA GLY A 451 13.94 -0.61 18.04
C GLY A 451 14.67 -1.87 17.61
N ILE A 452 14.06 -3.01 17.84
CA ILE A 452 14.54 -4.32 17.40
C ILE A 452 13.41 -4.99 16.64
N SER A 453 13.69 -5.44 15.41
CA SER A 453 12.77 -6.22 14.60
C SER A 453 13.41 -7.58 14.27
N THR A 454 12.66 -8.65 14.49
CA THR A 454 13.07 -10.00 14.07
C THR A 454 12.01 -10.58 13.14
N SER A 455 12.46 -11.36 12.16
CA SER A 455 11.58 -12.12 11.26
C SER A 455 12.17 -13.51 11.09
N ASN A 456 11.39 -14.52 11.44
CA ASN A 456 11.73 -15.92 11.19
C ASN A 456 10.68 -16.49 10.25
N THR A 457 11.11 -16.97 9.08
CA THR A 457 10.23 -17.52 8.04
C THR A 457 10.68 -18.93 7.70
N ARG A 458 9.76 -19.89 7.80
CA ARG A 458 9.92 -21.22 7.24
C ARG A 458 8.94 -21.39 6.09
N ASN A 459 9.44 -21.71 4.90
CA ASN A 459 8.65 -22.14 3.76
C ASN A 459 8.87 -23.63 3.52
N GLY A 460 7.79 -24.42 3.51
CA GLY A 460 7.77 -25.83 3.14
C GLY A 460 6.98 -26.03 1.86
N GLY A 461 7.63 -26.54 0.80
CA GLY A 461 7.02 -26.81 -0.49
C GLY A 461 6.96 -28.31 -0.81
N PHE A 462 5.81 -28.76 -1.33
CA PHE A 462 5.66 -30.09 -1.88
C PHE A 462 4.78 -30.07 -3.13
N GLN A 463 5.23 -30.74 -4.18
CA GLN A 463 4.49 -30.94 -5.41
C GLN A 463 4.52 -32.42 -5.76
N GLY A 464 3.37 -33.07 -5.69
CA GLY A 464 3.20 -34.49 -6.02
C GLY A 464 3.48 -34.78 -7.51
N ALA A 465 3.88 -36.00 -7.82
CA ALA A 465 4.28 -36.40 -9.18
C ALA A 465 3.21 -36.15 -10.26
N ASN A 466 1.93 -36.26 -9.88
CA ASN A 466 0.80 -36.10 -10.82
C ASN A 466 0.26 -34.67 -10.88
N THR A 467 0.89 -33.71 -10.20
CA THR A 467 0.47 -32.30 -10.27
C THR A 467 0.86 -31.68 -11.61
N ILE A 468 0.14 -30.62 -12.00
CA ILE A 468 0.44 -29.89 -13.26
C ILE A 468 1.86 -29.28 -13.24
N SER A 469 2.36 -28.89 -12.05
CA SER A 469 3.72 -28.36 -11.88
C SER A 469 4.81 -29.40 -12.13
N ARG A 470 4.46 -30.69 -12.11
CA ARG A 470 5.37 -31.82 -12.29
C ARG A 470 5.09 -32.60 -13.57
N ALA A 471 4.14 -32.14 -14.38
CA ALA A 471 3.85 -32.75 -15.68
C ALA A 471 5.12 -32.98 -16.49
N LEU A 472 5.26 -34.17 -17.02
CA LEU A 472 6.42 -34.62 -17.81
C LEU A 472 7.77 -34.68 -17.05
N SER A 473 7.76 -34.52 -15.72
CA SER A 473 8.97 -34.63 -14.89
C SER A 473 9.01 -35.97 -14.13
N THR A 474 10.21 -36.34 -13.68
CA THR A 474 10.42 -37.57 -12.93
C THR A 474 10.16 -37.35 -11.44
N GLY A 475 8.93 -37.61 -11.01
CA GLY A 475 8.57 -37.67 -9.60
C GLY A 475 8.24 -36.30 -8.98
N SER A 476 7.93 -36.35 -7.69
CA SER A 476 7.57 -35.20 -6.86
C SER A 476 8.73 -34.22 -6.63
N LEU A 477 8.43 -33.00 -6.19
CA LEU A 477 9.41 -32.02 -5.72
C LEU A 477 9.12 -31.67 -4.26
N SER A 478 10.14 -31.78 -3.42
CA SER A 478 10.09 -31.37 -2.00
C SER A 478 11.10 -30.27 -1.75
N SER A 479 10.74 -29.24 -0.98
CA SER A 479 11.66 -28.16 -0.61
C SER A 479 11.39 -27.59 0.78
N VAL A 480 12.42 -27.13 1.45
CA VAL A 480 12.35 -26.33 2.67
C VAL A 480 13.28 -25.14 2.52
N SER A 481 12.81 -23.97 2.87
CA SER A 481 13.68 -22.81 3.05
C SER A 481 13.40 -22.13 4.39
N ASN A 482 14.46 -21.66 5.05
CA ASN A 482 14.39 -20.87 6.25
C ASN A 482 15.08 -19.52 5.99
N SER A 483 14.49 -18.46 6.51
CA SER A 483 15.06 -17.11 6.44
C SER A 483 14.91 -16.44 7.79
N ASN A 484 16.01 -15.96 8.35
CA ASN A 484 16.07 -15.23 9.60
C ASN A 484 16.53 -13.80 9.31
N GLY A 485 15.80 -12.83 9.81
CA GLY A 485 16.15 -11.42 9.70
C GLY A 485 16.25 -10.77 11.07
N LEU A 486 17.27 -9.93 11.27
CA LEU A 486 17.44 -9.07 12.44
C LEU A 486 17.61 -7.62 11.98
N GLY A 487 16.79 -6.73 12.49
CA GLY A 487 16.91 -5.28 12.30
C GLY A 487 17.10 -4.57 13.63
N ILE A 488 18.04 -3.65 13.69
CA ILE A 488 18.28 -2.76 14.83
C ILE A 488 18.16 -1.33 14.34
N ASN A 489 17.41 -0.51 15.05
CA ASN A 489 17.26 0.92 14.79
C ASN A 489 17.45 1.67 16.12
N TRP A 490 18.49 2.49 16.22
CA TRP A 490 18.75 3.31 17.39
C TRP A 490 18.79 4.77 16.99
N GLU A 491 17.87 5.56 17.54
CA GLU A 491 17.71 6.98 17.20
C GLU A 491 17.72 7.84 18.46
N ASN A 492 18.50 8.92 18.44
CA ASN A 492 18.54 9.93 19.50
C ASN A 492 18.07 11.27 18.93
N ILE A 493 17.12 11.88 19.60
CA ILE A 493 16.41 13.08 19.15
C ILE A 493 16.53 14.13 20.26
N ILE A 494 17.09 15.28 19.92
CA ILE A 494 17.19 16.44 20.79
C ILE A 494 16.28 17.53 20.23
N ASN A 495 15.33 17.99 21.03
CA ASN A 495 14.44 19.11 20.66
C ASN A 495 14.63 20.25 21.65
N TRP A 496 14.72 21.47 21.09
CA TRP A 496 14.68 22.69 21.87
C TRP A 496 13.71 23.67 21.23
N GLN A 497 12.73 24.14 22.02
CA GLN A 497 11.72 25.09 21.58
C GLN A 497 11.71 26.31 22.51
N LYS A 498 11.73 27.51 21.92
CA LYS A 498 11.61 28.76 22.60
C LYS A 498 10.63 29.70 21.90
N LYS A 499 9.76 30.32 22.68
CA LYS A 499 8.88 31.39 22.21
C LYS A 499 9.34 32.68 22.87
N PHE A 500 9.45 33.74 22.08
CA PHE A 500 9.79 35.09 22.54
C PHE A 500 8.96 36.09 21.71
N ASP A 501 8.07 36.81 22.39
CA ASP A 501 7.11 37.73 21.77
C ASP A 501 6.36 37.12 20.59
N ALA A 502 6.55 37.67 19.40
CA ALA A 502 5.94 37.23 18.14
C ALA A 502 6.68 36.06 17.47
N HIS A 503 7.81 35.64 18.01
CA HIS A 503 8.69 34.65 17.40
C HIS A 503 8.57 33.28 18.11
N SER A 504 8.62 32.20 17.35
CA SER A 504 8.76 30.83 17.86
C SER A 504 9.86 30.13 17.07
N LEU A 505 10.86 29.61 17.77
CA LEU A 505 11.96 28.86 17.22
C LEU A 505 11.96 27.45 17.81
N GLU A 506 12.07 26.44 16.95
CA GLU A 506 12.24 25.05 17.33
C GLU A 506 13.44 24.48 16.58
N LEU A 507 14.36 23.88 17.34
CA LEU A 507 15.55 23.21 16.84
C LEU A 507 15.44 21.73 17.15
N THR A 508 15.67 20.89 16.14
CA THR A 508 15.71 19.43 16.28
C THR A 508 17.02 18.92 15.75
N ALA A 509 17.73 18.12 16.54
CA ALA A 509 18.91 17.36 16.10
C ALA A 509 18.62 15.87 16.27
N VAL A 510 19.06 15.07 15.30
CA VAL A 510 18.82 13.62 15.27
C VAL A 510 20.11 12.92 14.91
N THR A 511 20.41 11.84 15.63
CA THR A 511 21.40 10.84 15.21
C THR A 511 20.70 9.49 15.08
N SER A 512 21.06 8.70 14.07
CA SER A 512 20.48 7.37 13.91
C SER A 512 21.52 6.35 13.45
N TYR A 513 21.39 5.13 13.95
CA TYR A 513 22.10 3.95 13.53
C TYR A 513 21.09 2.86 13.18
N ILE A 514 21.20 2.31 11.98
CA ILE A 514 20.35 1.24 11.49
C ILE A 514 21.23 0.10 10.99
N SER A 515 20.92 -1.11 11.42
CA SER A 515 21.56 -2.35 10.95
C SER A 515 20.49 -3.34 10.53
N GLY A 516 20.69 -3.99 9.39
CA GLY A 516 19.88 -5.10 8.92
C GLY A 516 20.77 -6.28 8.59
N GLU A 517 20.39 -7.46 9.07
CA GLU A 517 21.08 -8.74 8.80
C GLU A 517 20.04 -9.76 8.36
N SER A 518 20.40 -10.60 7.40
CA SER A 518 19.56 -11.68 6.90
C SER A 518 20.39 -12.92 6.62
N GLU A 519 19.94 -14.04 7.15
CA GLU A 519 20.46 -15.37 6.89
C GLU A 519 19.38 -16.21 6.23
N ASN A 520 19.74 -16.95 5.21
CA ASN A 520 18.83 -17.88 4.57
C ASN A 520 19.51 -19.24 4.33
N SER A 521 18.71 -20.28 4.35
CA SER A 521 19.11 -21.63 3.97
C SER A 521 17.97 -22.29 3.24
N SER A 522 18.27 -23.07 2.21
CA SER A 522 17.28 -23.87 1.50
C SER A 522 17.82 -25.22 1.10
N ALA A 523 16.93 -26.19 1.07
CA ALA A 523 17.20 -27.52 0.59
C ALA A 523 16.02 -28.02 -0.25
N SER A 524 16.30 -28.75 -1.33
CA SER A 524 15.26 -29.38 -2.16
C SER A 524 15.72 -30.73 -2.70
N GLY A 525 14.75 -31.55 -3.14
CA GLY A 525 15.02 -32.82 -3.77
C GLY A 525 13.80 -33.32 -4.54
N THR A 526 14.00 -34.25 -5.46
CA THR A 526 12.93 -34.81 -6.31
C THR A 526 12.78 -36.32 -6.09
N GLY A 527 11.57 -36.84 -6.39
CA GLY A 527 11.27 -38.26 -6.37
C GLY A 527 10.92 -38.84 -5.00
N GLN A 528 10.39 -38.01 -4.07
CA GLN A 528 9.93 -38.49 -2.75
C GLN A 528 9.04 -39.72 -2.89
N LEU A 529 9.49 -40.85 -2.33
CA LEU A 529 8.81 -42.15 -2.46
C LEU A 529 7.51 -42.23 -1.64
N ILE A 530 7.46 -41.55 -0.52
CA ILE A 530 6.31 -41.53 0.38
C ILE A 530 5.72 -40.10 0.41
N ALA A 531 4.73 -39.84 -0.42
CA ALA A 531 4.11 -38.53 -0.60
C ALA A 531 3.66 -37.87 0.73
N ASN A 532 3.15 -38.65 1.69
CA ASN A 532 2.72 -38.15 3.00
C ASN A 532 3.85 -37.54 3.84
N GLN A 533 5.10 -37.87 3.55
CA GLN A 533 6.25 -37.21 4.21
C GLN A 533 6.50 -35.80 3.70
N SER A 534 6.00 -35.48 2.48
CA SER A 534 6.02 -34.13 1.91
C SER A 534 7.43 -33.49 2.01
N PHE A 535 7.55 -32.31 2.56
CA PHE A 535 8.82 -31.59 2.77
C PHE A 535 9.49 -31.89 4.13
N TYR A 536 8.91 -32.77 4.96
CA TYR A 536 9.48 -33.09 6.29
C TYR A 536 10.60 -34.12 6.26
N ALA A 537 10.79 -34.82 5.13
CA ALA A 537 11.81 -35.87 4.99
C ALA A 537 12.57 -35.73 3.67
N LEU A 538 13.30 -34.61 3.50
CA LEU A 538 14.03 -34.31 2.26
C LEU A 538 15.12 -35.35 1.94
N GLN A 539 15.68 -36.02 2.94
CA GLN A 539 16.68 -37.09 2.78
C GLN A 539 16.12 -38.31 2.03
N ASN A 540 14.79 -38.46 1.94
CA ASN A 540 14.13 -39.57 1.24
C ASN A 540 13.86 -39.27 -0.24
N ASN A 541 14.37 -38.14 -0.77
CA ASN A 541 14.36 -37.82 -2.19
C ASN A 541 15.60 -38.44 -2.86
N PRO A 542 15.42 -39.35 -3.82
CA PRO A 542 16.55 -40.07 -4.43
C PRO A 542 17.35 -39.22 -5.42
N ALA A 543 16.84 -38.08 -5.89
CA ALA A 543 17.46 -37.31 -6.96
C ALA A 543 17.39 -35.79 -6.76
N ASN A 544 18.29 -35.09 -7.44
CA ASN A 544 18.37 -33.62 -7.51
C ASN A 544 18.41 -32.96 -6.12
N LEU A 545 19.16 -33.56 -5.19
CA LEU A 545 19.36 -32.95 -3.88
C LEU A 545 20.20 -31.66 -4.04
N THR A 546 19.64 -30.54 -3.59
CA THR A 546 20.33 -29.25 -3.58
C THR A 546 20.29 -28.63 -2.19
N ILE A 547 21.38 -27.99 -1.81
CA ILE A 547 21.48 -27.21 -0.58
C ILE A 547 22.12 -25.87 -0.93
N SER A 548 21.57 -24.80 -0.36
CA SER A 548 22.15 -23.47 -0.50
C SER A 548 21.97 -22.67 0.79
N SER A 549 22.89 -21.73 1.03
CA SER A 549 22.78 -20.76 2.13
C SER A 549 23.27 -19.41 1.67
N GLY A 550 22.84 -18.36 2.37
CA GLY A 550 23.26 -17.00 2.08
C GLY A 550 23.23 -16.15 3.34
N TYR A 551 24.10 -15.16 3.37
CA TYR A 551 24.17 -14.13 4.41
C TYR A 551 24.25 -12.76 3.75
N SER A 552 23.53 -11.79 4.29
CA SER A 552 23.66 -10.38 3.88
C SER A 552 23.50 -9.45 5.06
N ALA A 553 24.29 -8.36 5.04
CA ALA A 553 24.22 -7.32 6.05
C ALA A 553 24.35 -5.93 5.44
N ASN A 554 23.63 -4.97 6.00
CA ASN A 554 23.73 -3.57 5.63
C ASN A 554 23.65 -2.67 6.86
N LYS A 555 24.34 -1.51 6.81
CA LYS A 555 24.36 -0.52 7.90
C LYS A 555 24.16 0.87 7.32
N LEU A 556 23.44 1.71 8.07
CA LEU A 556 23.24 3.12 7.77
C LEU A 556 23.46 3.93 9.05
N ILE A 557 24.30 4.94 8.98
CA ILE A 557 24.51 5.93 10.05
C ILE A 557 24.12 7.30 9.56
N SER A 558 23.49 8.11 10.40
CA SER A 558 22.98 9.40 9.95
C SER A 558 23.02 10.47 11.05
N GLY A 559 23.18 11.73 10.60
CA GLY A 559 23.01 12.93 11.41
C GLY A 559 22.08 13.93 10.71
N ALA A 560 21.12 14.49 11.42
CA ALA A 560 20.20 15.47 10.87
C ALA A 560 19.97 16.65 11.81
N PHE A 561 19.72 17.82 11.20
CA PHE A 561 19.38 19.05 11.91
C PHE A 561 18.20 19.72 11.21
N ARG A 562 17.21 20.22 12.00
CA ARG A 562 16.03 20.94 11.51
C ARG A 562 15.82 22.21 12.33
N VAL A 563 15.53 23.29 11.64
CA VAL A 563 15.12 24.59 12.19
C VAL A 563 13.70 24.86 11.73
N ASN A 564 12.77 25.03 12.67
CA ASN A 564 11.44 25.55 12.41
C ASN A 564 11.31 26.95 13.03
N TYR A 565 11.08 27.94 12.20
CA TYR A 565 10.88 29.33 12.62
C TYR A 565 9.49 29.79 12.25
N ASN A 566 8.84 30.48 13.17
CA ASN A 566 7.49 31.01 13.00
C ASN A 566 7.42 32.46 13.54
N TYR A 567 6.99 33.38 12.69
CA TYR A 567 6.76 34.76 13.05
C TYR A 567 5.26 35.09 13.05
N LYS A 568 4.73 35.45 14.23
CA LYS A 568 3.31 35.79 14.47
C LYS A 568 2.30 34.70 14.06
N GLY A 569 2.74 33.45 13.86
CA GLY A 569 1.89 32.40 13.28
C GLY A 569 1.58 32.57 11.78
N LYS A 570 2.09 33.63 11.13
CA LYS A 570 1.79 34.00 9.75
C LYS A 570 2.84 33.54 8.75
N TYR A 571 4.12 33.77 9.07
CA TYR A 571 5.27 33.42 8.23
C TYR A 571 6.02 32.26 8.86
N LEU A 572 6.11 31.16 8.13
CA LEU A 572 6.69 29.91 8.59
C LEU A 572 7.88 29.56 7.70
N LEU A 573 8.99 29.14 8.32
CA LEU A 573 10.19 28.69 7.63
C LEU A 573 10.69 27.39 8.26
N THR A 574 10.98 26.40 7.44
CA THR A 574 11.62 25.15 7.84
C THR A 574 12.89 24.95 7.03
N LEU A 575 14.01 24.74 7.69
CA LEU A 575 15.27 24.36 7.08
C LEU A 575 15.71 23.02 7.65
N THR A 576 16.10 22.07 6.80
CA THR A 576 16.58 20.76 7.22
C THR A 576 17.86 20.40 6.47
N GLY A 577 18.84 19.88 7.19
CA GLY A 577 20.04 19.28 6.61
C GLY A 577 20.24 17.90 7.22
N ARG A 578 20.53 16.91 6.39
CA ARG A 578 20.80 15.54 6.83
C ARG A 578 21.99 14.98 6.06
N ALA A 579 22.84 14.26 6.75
CA ALA A 579 23.95 13.48 6.17
C ALA A 579 23.72 12.00 6.49
N ASP A 580 23.78 11.14 5.46
CA ASP A 580 23.66 9.69 5.58
C ASP A 580 24.91 9.00 5.04
N GLY A 581 25.39 7.97 5.76
CA GLY A 581 26.48 7.10 5.33
C GLY A 581 26.00 5.65 5.24
N ALA A 582 26.00 5.07 4.03
CA ALA A 582 25.49 3.72 3.73
C ALA A 582 26.63 2.75 3.42
N SER A 583 26.67 1.60 4.11
CA SER A 583 27.69 0.57 3.91
C SER A 583 27.63 -0.15 2.56
N VAL A 584 26.51 -0.06 1.84
CA VAL A 584 26.28 -0.74 0.57
C VAL A 584 26.90 -0.01 -0.62
N LEU A 585 27.35 1.24 -0.43
CA LEU A 585 27.98 2.06 -1.46
C LEU A 585 29.50 1.99 -1.40
N SER A 586 30.16 2.38 -2.45
CA SER A 586 31.60 2.32 -2.60
C SER A 586 32.34 3.23 -1.62
N SER A 587 33.57 2.85 -1.28
CA SER A 587 34.47 3.70 -0.47
C SER A 587 34.64 5.05 -1.16
N GLY A 588 34.43 6.15 -0.42
CA GLY A 588 34.44 7.52 -0.96
C GLY A 588 33.05 8.05 -1.34
N ASN A 589 32.09 7.20 -1.73
CA ASN A 589 30.72 7.58 -2.10
C ASN A 589 29.67 7.19 -1.06
N GLN A 590 30.08 6.67 0.11
CA GLN A 590 29.19 6.24 1.16
C GLN A 590 28.35 7.35 1.76
N TRP A 591 28.88 8.58 1.82
CA TRP A 591 28.25 9.73 2.44
C TRP A 591 27.59 10.66 1.42
N ALA A 592 26.36 11.07 1.72
CA ALA A 592 25.66 12.13 0.97
C ALA A 592 24.95 13.09 1.91
N PHE A 593 24.80 14.35 1.45
CA PHE A 593 24.11 15.42 2.17
C PHE A 593 22.81 15.82 1.47
N PHE A 594 21.73 15.89 2.25
CA PHE A 594 20.36 16.13 1.79
C PHE A 594 19.80 17.42 2.40
N PRO A 595 19.96 18.57 1.75
CA PRO A 595 19.38 19.83 2.20
C PRO A 595 17.93 19.97 1.79
N SER A 596 17.11 20.66 2.60
CA SER A 596 15.78 21.11 2.20
C SER A 596 15.39 22.43 2.87
N ALA A 597 14.57 23.20 2.17
CA ALA A 597 13.99 24.46 2.65
C ALA A 597 12.50 24.51 2.29
N ALA A 598 11.68 25.00 3.20
CA ALA A 598 10.27 25.26 2.95
C ALA A 598 9.79 26.52 3.66
N ALA A 599 8.93 27.26 2.97
CA ALA A 599 8.27 28.44 3.52
C ALA A 599 6.76 28.34 3.37
N ALA A 600 6.03 28.90 4.33
CA ALA A 600 4.58 29.03 4.21
C ALA A 600 4.13 30.42 4.69
N TRP A 601 3.13 30.95 4.00
CA TRP A 601 2.50 32.22 4.30
C TRP A 601 1.01 32.02 4.56
N ARG A 602 0.56 32.35 5.77
CA ARG A 602 -0.86 32.31 6.13
C ARG A 602 -1.50 33.65 5.75
N ILE A 603 -2.00 33.71 4.53
CA ILE A 603 -2.60 34.89 3.90
C ILE A 603 -3.85 35.33 4.67
N SER A 604 -4.65 34.37 5.13
CA SER A 604 -5.88 34.64 5.90
C SER A 604 -5.64 35.46 7.19
N ASP A 605 -4.42 35.38 7.75
CA ASP A 605 -4.11 36.09 9.01
C ASP A 605 -3.62 37.52 8.78
N GLU A 606 -3.50 37.98 7.51
CA GLU A 606 -3.10 39.33 7.20
C GLU A 606 -4.21 40.36 7.45
N SER A 607 -3.82 41.61 7.74
CA SER A 607 -4.77 42.67 8.04
C SER A 607 -5.74 42.97 6.89
N PHE A 608 -5.27 42.87 5.63
CA PHE A 608 -6.12 43.06 4.45
C PHE A 608 -7.14 41.96 4.22
N MET A 609 -6.99 40.79 4.88
CA MET A 609 -7.92 39.67 4.81
C MET A 609 -8.95 39.65 5.96
N GLN A 610 -8.81 40.50 6.99
CA GLN A 610 -9.67 40.49 8.19
C GLN A 610 -11.12 40.87 7.91
N ASN A 611 -11.38 41.68 6.88
CA ASN A 611 -12.71 42.21 6.55
C ASN A 611 -13.50 41.32 5.55
N GLN A 612 -12.93 40.17 5.13
CA GLN A 612 -13.60 39.22 4.24
C GLN A 612 -14.15 38.00 5.03
N ASN A 613 -15.27 37.46 4.56
CA ASN A 613 -15.96 36.33 5.21
C ASN A 613 -15.92 35.03 4.36
N VAL A 614 -15.14 34.99 3.28
CA VAL A 614 -15.08 33.86 2.37
C VAL A 614 -14.08 32.81 2.87
N PHE A 615 -12.85 33.22 3.15
CA PHE A 615 -11.78 32.35 3.60
C PHE A 615 -11.63 32.34 5.11
N ASN A 616 -11.84 31.18 5.75
CA ASN A 616 -11.49 30.96 7.15
C ASN A 616 -10.00 30.66 7.30
N GLU A 617 -9.41 30.03 6.29
CA GLU A 617 -7.97 29.85 6.15
C GLU A 617 -7.59 29.92 4.67
N LEU A 618 -6.47 30.57 4.41
CA LEU A 618 -5.79 30.58 3.11
C LEU A 618 -4.30 30.60 3.41
N LYS A 619 -3.60 29.52 3.05
CA LYS A 619 -2.16 29.35 3.29
C LYS A 619 -1.47 28.88 2.02
N MET A 620 -0.45 29.61 1.59
CA MET A 620 0.43 29.22 0.50
C MET A 620 1.68 28.55 1.06
N ARG A 621 2.16 27.50 0.39
CA ARG A 621 3.36 26.74 0.74
C ARG A 621 4.27 26.61 -0.48
N ILE A 622 5.58 26.70 -0.25
CA ILE A 622 6.61 26.40 -1.24
C ILE A 622 7.71 25.60 -0.56
N SER A 623 8.20 24.56 -1.23
CA SER A 623 9.32 23.77 -0.73
C SER A 623 10.24 23.32 -1.86
N TYR A 624 11.53 23.19 -1.51
CA TYR A 624 12.55 22.58 -2.36
C TYR A 624 13.47 21.72 -1.49
N GLY A 625 13.87 20.57 -1.99
CA GLY A 625 14.83 19.73 -1.28
C GLY A 625 15.33 18.55 -2.08
N VAL A 626 16.37 17.95 -1.54
CA VAL A 626 17.06 16.79 -2.10
C VAL A 626 16.83 15.60 -1.18
N ALA A 627 16.48 14.45 -1.75
CA ALA A 627 16.43 13.16 -1.06
C ALA A 627 17.25 12.13 -1.84
N GLY A 628 17.90 11.23 -1.12
CA GLY A 628 18.70 10.16 -1.72
C GLY A 628 17.95 8.84 -1.81
N ASN A 629 18.51 7.92 -2.58
CA ASN A 629 18.14 6.51 -2.56
C ASN A 629 19.41 5.67 -2.65
N SER A 630 19.62 4.76 -1.71
CA SER A 630 20.75 3.82 -1.68
C SER A 630 20.30 2.38 -1.92
N ALA A 631 19.23 2.17 -2.71
CA ALA A 631 18.66 0.84 -2.96
C ALA A 631 19.58 -0.02 -3.86
N VAL A 632 20.82 -0.16 -3.42
CA VAL A 632 21.83 -1.09 -3.91
C VAL A 632 21.84 -2.28 -2.95
N GLY A 633 21.84 -3.49 -3.48
CA GLY A 633 22.03 -4.69 -2.65
C GLY A 633 23.39 -4.70 -1.95
N PRO A 634 23.54 -5.36 -0.79
CA PRO A 634 24.85 -5.56 -0.18
C PRO A 634 25.84 -6.20 -1.15
N TYR A 635 27.11 -5.78 -1.06
CA TYR A 635 28.24 -6.33 -1.81
C TYR A 635 28.26 -6.07 -3.33
N GLN A 636 27.37 -5.26 -3.88
CA GLN A 636 27.31 -4.91 -5.32
C GLN A 636 28.53 -4.09 -5.80
N THR A 637 29.33 -3.57 -4.87
CA THR A 637 30.60 -2.87 -5.16
C THR A 637 31.75 -3.84 -5.44
N GLN A 638 31.56 -5.14 -5.18
CA GLN A 638 32.58 -6.18 -5.31
C GLN A 638 32.15 -7.22 -6.35
N SER A 639 33.11 -7.70 -7.13
CA SER A 639 32.88 -8.79 -8.09
C SER A 639 32.78 -10.12 -7.38
N GLY A 640 31.70 -10.87 -7.64
CA GLY A 640 31.52 -12.21 -7.11
C GLY A 640 32.22 -13.27 -7.94
N LEU A 641 32.48 -14.41 -7.31
CA LEU A 641 32.88 -15.64 -8.00
C LEU A 641 31.72 -16.64 -8.02
N MET A 642 31.64 -17.43 -9.05
CA MET A 642 30.68 -18.53 -9.15
C MET A 642 31.38 -19.84 -9.52
N LEU A 643 30.81 -20.95 -9.05
CA LEU A 643 31.26 -22.28 -9.47
C LEU A 643 30.79 -22.54 -10.91
N ILE A 644 31.72 -22.96 -11.77
CA ILE A 644 31.46 -23.37 -13.15
C ILE A 644 31.70 -24.85 -13.23
N PRO A 645 30.65 -25.69 -13.40
CA PRO A 645 30.84 -27.12 -13.67
C PRO A 645 31.32 -27.29 -15.11
N PHE A 646 32.30 -28.14 -15.29
CA PHE A 646 32.79 -28.54 -16.60
C PHE A 646 33.25 -29.99 -16.56
N SER A 647 33.47 -30.57 -17.72
CA SER A 647 34.02 -31.92 -17.86
C SER A 647 35.47 -31.82 -18.28
N TRP A 648 36.33 -32.57 -17.61
CA TRP A 648 37.73 -32.72 -17.94
C TRP A 648 38.07 -34.21 -18.00
N ASN A 649 38.46 -34.69 -19.16
CA ASN A 649 38.80 -36.10 -19.42
C ASN A 649 37.68 -37.04 -18.96
N ASP A 650 36.42 -36.74 -19.37
CA ASP A 650 35.18 -37.44 -18.98
C ASP A 650 34.88 -37.52 -17.49
N GLN A 651 35.59 -36.73 -16.68
CA GLN A 651 35.32 -36.58 -15.29
C GLN A 651 34.64 -35.19 -15.00
N SER A 652 33.65 -35.20 -14.13
CA SER A 652 33.05 -33.94 -13.64
C SER A 652 34.07 -33.15 -12.85
N ALA A 653 34.27 -31.90 -13.22
CA ALA A 653 35.20 -30.99 -12.56
C ALA A 653 34.46 -29.66 -12.24
N LEU A 654 34.99 -28.95 -11.24
CA LEU A 654 34.49 -27.63 -10.85
C LEU A 654 35.62 -26.61 -10.95
N SER A 655 35.32 -25.45 -11.50
CA SER A 655 36.21 -24.30 -11.48
C SER A 655 35.47 -23.06 -10.98
N TYR A 656 36.20 -22.01 -10.72
CA TYR A 656 35.65 -20.71 -10.35
C TYR A 656 35.76 -19.75 -11.51
N GLY A 657 34.69 -19.07 -11.82
CA GLY A 657 34.67 -17.99 -12.80
C GLY A 657 34.08 -16.72 -12.17
N LEU A 658 34.22 -15.62 -12.88
CA LEU A 658 33.56 -14.38 -12.48
C LEU A 658 32.04 -14.54 -12.57
N ALA A 659 31.33 -13.97 -11.58
CA ALA A 659 29.89 -13.86 -11.68
C ALA A 659 29.51 -13.04 -12.93
N PRO A 660 28.37 -13.30 -13.57
CA PRO A 660 27.93 -12.60 -14.79
C PRO A 660 27.86 -11.08 -14.61
N GLN A 661 27.50 -10.60 -13.41
CA GLN A 661 27.52 -9.20 -13.04
C GLN A 661 28.81 -8.89 -12.27
N THR A 662 29.60 -7.96 -12.77
CA THR A 662 30.79 -7.48 -12.07
C THR A 662 30.43 -6.40 -11.06
N GLY A 663 31.18 -6.31 -9.96
CA GLY A 663 31.08 -5.24 -8.99
C GLY A 663 31.50 -3.90 -9.57
N ASN A 664 30.91 -2.83 -9.05
CA ASN A 664 31.26 -1.47 -9.43
C ASN A 664 31.81 -0.71 -8.22
N PRO A 665 33.13 -0.36 -8.22
CA PRO A 665 33.75 0.38 -7.12
C PRO A 665 33.34 1.87 -7.06
N ASP A 666 32.58 2.37 -8.04
CA ASP A 666 32.17 3.78 -8.14
C ASP A 666 30.68 3.99 -7.83
N LEU A 667 29.99 2.98 -7.30
CA LEU A 667 28.55 3.09 -6.97
C LEU A 667 28.28 4.20 -5.97
N GLN A 668 27.32 5.05 -6.30
CA GLN A 668 26.90 6.19 -5.50
C GLN A 668 25.38 6.28 -5.37
N TRP A 669 24.91 7.30 -4.65
CA TRP A 669 23.51 7.59 -4.40
C TRP A 669 22.75 7.98 -5.66
N GLU A 670 21.49 7.54 -5.79
CA GLU A 670 20.50 8.22 -6.64
C GLU A 670 20.02 9.47 -5.91
N LEU A 671 19.92 10.61 -6.60
CA LEU A 671 19.53 11.91 -6.02
C LEU A 671 18.23 12.42 -6.64
N THR A 672 17.20 12.62 -5.81
CA THR A 672 15.92 13.19 -6.24
C THR A 672 15.77 14.61 -5.72
N ASN A 673 15.69 15.57 -6.64
CA ASN A 673 15.42 16.98 -6.38
C ASN A 673 13.92 17.23 -6.59
N THR A 674 13.22 17.73 -5.57
CA THR A 674 11.77 18.01 -5.66
C THR A 674 11.47 19.44 -5.30
N ALA A 675 10.77 20.15 -6.20
CA ALA A 675 10.10 21.42 -5.95
C ALA A 675 8.60 21.20 -5.78
N ASN A 676 7.97 21.86 -4.81
CA ASN A 676 6.54 21.79 -4.57
C ASN A 676 5.96 23.16 -4.25
N ILE A 677 4.81 23.49 -4.83
CA ILE A 677 3.97 24.62 -4.45
C ILE A 677 2.60 24.11 -4.06
N GLY A 678 2.07 24.60 -2.95
CA GLY A 678 0.79 24.17 -2.42
C GLY A 678 -0.07 25.32 -1.90
N LEU A 679 -1.38 25.14 -1.95
CA LEU A 679 -2.37 26.05 -1.42
C LEU A 679 -3.33 25.28 -0.53
N ASP A 680 -3.38 25.61 0.77
CA ASP A 680 -4.38 25.08 1.70
C ASP A 680 -5.45 26.14 1.91
N PHE A 681 -6.72 25.74 1.87
CA PHE A 681 -7.83 26.67 2.06
C PHE A 681 -8.97 26.05 2.88
N SER A 682 -9.70 26.96 3.54
CA SER A 682 -10.95 26.65 4.21
C SER A 682 -11.93 27.79 4.01
N ILE A 683 -13.14 27.49 3.54
CA ILE A 683 -14.19 28.46 3.23
C ILE A 683 -15.52 28.09 3.87
N LEU A 684 -16.47 29.04 3.85
CA LEU A 684 -17.84 28.86 4.34
C LEU A 684 -17.89 28.36 5.81
N LYS A 685 -17.16 29.00 6.71
CA LYS A 685 -17.03 28.60 8.15
C LYS A 685 -16.54 27.15 8.30
N ASN A 686 -15.47 26.80 7.56
CA ASN A 686 -14.83 25.48 7.51
C ASN A 686 -15.72 24.35 6.95
N ARG A 687 -16.82 24.67 6.25
CA ARG A 687 -17.66 23.66 5.60
C ARG A 687 -16.99 23.02 4.40
N ILE A 688 -16.11 23.75 3.71
CA ILE A 688 -15.29 23.24 2.63
C ILE A 688 -13.83 23.49 2.99
N THR A 689 -13.05 22.42 3.06
CA THR A 689 -11.61 22.46 3.31
C THR A 689 -10.91 21.72 2.19
N GLY A 690 -9.73 22.21 1.76
CA GLY A 690 -9.03 21.54 0.69
C GLY A 690 -7.57 21.93 0.60
N SER A 691 -6.85 21.20 -0.25
CA SER A 691 -5.49 21.50 -0.66
C SER A 691 -5.32 21.27 -2.16
N LEU A 692 -4.49 22.09 -2.77
CA LEU A 692 -4.01 21.99 -4.15
C LEU A 692 -2.49 21.92 -4.08
N ASP A 693 -1.87 20.96 -4.71
CA ASP A 693 -0.41 20.85 -4.78
C ASP A 693 0.02 20.62 -6.24
N TYR A 694 1.09 21.31 -6.65
CA TYR A 694 1.83 21.04 -7.86
C TYR A 694 3.28 20.73 -7.51
N TYR A 695 3.85 19.69 -8.10
CA TYR A 695 5.23 19.28 -7.85
C TYR A 695 5.97 18.95 -9.15
N ASP A 696 7.30 19.12 -9.08
CA ASP A 696 8.26 18.69 -10.11
C ASP A 696 9.45 18.02 -9.42
N SER A 697 9.67 16.75 -9.72
CA SER A 697 10.72 15.89 -9.15
C SER A 697 11.63 15.40 -10.26
N LYS A 698 12.94 15.56 -10.08
CA LYS A 698 13.97 15.05 -11.01
C LYS A 698 14.90 14.14 -10.25
N THR A 699 15.02 12.89 -10.72
CA THR A 699 15.98 11.92 -10.17
C THR A 699 17.14 11.80 -11.13
N ASN A 700 18.35 12.01 -10.62
CA ASN A 700 19.61 11.90 -11.34
C ASN A 700 20.39 10.70 -10.81
N ASP A 701 21.40 10.28 -11.57
CA ASP A 701 22.33 9.23 -11.20
C ASP A 701 21.61 7.90 -10.90
N LEU A 702 20.60 7.57 -11.77
CA LEU A 702 19.82 6.33 -11.63
C LEU A 702 20.73 5.11 -11.77
N LEU A 703 20.51 4.15 -10.91
CA LEU A 703 21.15 2.84 -10.98
C LEU A 703 20.57 2.05 -12.17
N LEU A 704 21.41 1.77 -13.17
CA LEU A 704 21.05 0.98 -14.34
C LEU A 704 22.03 -0.16 -14.55
N LEU A 705 21.53 -1.30 -15.01
CA LEU A 705 22.35 -2.44 -15.39
C LEU A 705 22.83 -2.25 -16.84
N ARG A 706 24.09 -1.85 -16.99
CA ARG A 706 24.72 -1.70 -18.30
C ARG A 706 25.22 -3.05 -18.79
N GLN A 707 24.81 -3.46 -19.98
CA GLN A 707 25.35 -4.62 -20.66
C GLN A 707 26.77 -4.33 -21.16
N LEU A 708 27.66 -5.28 -20.99
CA LEU A 708 29.06 -5.21 -21.41
C LEU A 708 29.32 -6.10 -22.62
N PRO A 709 30.29 -5.76 -23.48
CA PRO A 709 30.67 -6.61 -24.58
C PRO A 709 31.14 -8.00 -24.08
N PRO A 710 30.83 -9.09 -24.77
CA PRO A 710 31.27 -10.45 -24.39
C PRO A 710 32.77 -10.58 -24.15
N THR A 711 33.57 -9.72 -24.80
CA THR A 711 35.04 -9.68 -24.68
C THR A 711 35.51 -9.23 -23.28
N SER A 712 34.63 -8.64 -22.48
CA SER A 712 34.95 -8.27 -21.07
C SER A 712 34.98 -9.47 -20.10
N GLY A 713 34.50 -10.65 -20.54
CA GLY A 713 34.39 -11.84 -19.70
C GLY A 713 33.25 -11.78 -18.65
N VAL A 714 32.51 -10.69 -18.61
CA VAL A 714 31.34 -10.49 -17.74
C VAL A 714 30.21 -9.88 -18.56
N SER A 715 28.95 -10.14 -18.19
CA SER A 715 27.80 -9.72 -19.01
C SER A 715 27.31 -8.32 -18.68
N SER A 716 27.47 -7.87 -17.44
CA SER A 716 26.86 -6.60 -17.01
C SER A 716 27.57 -5.97 -15.82
N ILE A 717 27.32 -4.67 -15.63
CA ILE A 717 27.78 -3.86 -14.48
C ILE A 717 26.66 -2.91 -14.05
N LEU A 718 26.43 -2.76 -12.75
CA LEU A 718 25.53 -1.76 -12.21
C LEU A 718 26.22 -0.40 -12.17
N GLN A 719 25.64 0.63 -12.78
CA GLN A 719 26.21 1.97 -12.86
C GLN A 719 25.17 3.07 -12.59
N ASN A 720 25.63 4.21 -12.08
CA ASN A 720 24.79 5.40 -11.88
C ASN A 720 24.73 6.21 -13.19
N ILE A 721 23.75 5.88 -14.03
CA ILE A 721 23.56 6.49 -15.36
C ILE A 721 22.06 6.62 -15.64
N GLY A 722 21.62 7.80 -16.00
CA GLY A 722 20.24 8.01 -16.37
C GLY A 722 19.51 8.99 -15.48
N LYS A 723 18.39 9.46 -15.98
CA LYS A 723 17.55 10.46 -15.29
C LYS A 723 16.08 10.20 -15.56
N THR A 724 15.26 10.41 -14.53
CA THR A 724 13.80 10.44 -14.66
C THR A 724 13.23 11.77 -14.18
N ARG A 725 12.02 12.10 -14.60
CA ARG A 725 11.27 13.26 -14.12
C ARG A 725 9.82 12.90 -13.91
N ASN A 726 9.29 13.31 -12.75
CA ASN A 726 7.88 13.20 -12.38
C ASN A 726 7.33 14.59 -12.07
N ASN A 727 6.25 14.99 -12.72
CA ASN A 727 5.53 16.20 -12.36
C ASN A 727 4.02 15.92 -12.30
N GLY A 728 3.32 16.59 -11.39
CA GLY A 728 1.93 16.30 -11.20
C GLY A 728 1.15 17.35 -10.44
N PHE A 729 -0.18 17.17 -10.50
CA PHE A 729 -1.15 18.02 -9.85
C PHE A 729 -2.06 17.18 -8.95
N GLU A 730 -2.27 17.65 -7.72
CA GLU A 730 -3.03 16.96 -6.69
C GLU A 730 -4.12 17.88 -6.12
N ILE A 731 -5.34 17.37 -5.98
CA ILE A 731 -6.44 18.05 -5.32
C ILE A 731 -6.98 17.17 -4.20
N SER A 732 -7.20 17.75 -3.04
CA SER A 732 -7.93 17.09 -1.94
C SER A 732 -8.99 18.06 -1.41
N LEU A 733 -10.25 17.62 -1.39
CA LEU A 733 -11.38 18.39 -0.87
C LEU A 733 -12.16 17.59 0.15
N GLN A 734 -12.59 18.25 1.21
CA GLN A 734 -13.52 17.71 2.19
C GLN A 734 -14.65 18.72 2.37
N THR A 735 -15.89 18.24 2.28
CA THR A 735 -17.07 19.11 2.43
C THR A 735 -17.99 18.57 3.51
N GLN A 736 -18.53 19.48 4.30
CA GLN A 736 -19.63 19.23 5.23
C GLN A 736 -20.92 19.75 4.62
N ASN A 737 -21.62 18.88 3.86
CA ASN A 737 -22.78 19.27 3.07
C ASN A 737 -23.97 19.61 3.96
N ILE A 738 -24.25 18.73 4.93
CA ILE A 738 -25.29 18.92 5.96
C ILE A 738 -24.67 18.62 7.32
N ASN A 739 -24.92 19.50 8.27
CA ASN A 739 -24.57 19.28 9.69
C ASN A 739 -25.76 19.74 10.53
N SER A 740 -26.70 18.85 10.75
CA SER A 740 -27.86 19.06 11.61
C SER A 740 -27.89 18.03 12.74
N LYS A 741 -28.76 18.24 13.74
CA LYS A 741 -28.91 17.30 14.86
C LYS A 741 -29.25 15.87 14.39
N ASN A 742 -30.04 15.72 13.34
CA ASN A 742 -30.55 14.43 12.88
C ASN A 742 -29.81 13.90 11.66
N VAL A 743 -29.25 14.77 10.80
CA VAL A 743 -28.58 14.40 9.55
C VAL A 743 -27.19 15.02 9.51
N LYS A 744 -26.18 14.20 9.29
CA LYS A 744 -24.82 14.64 8.94
C LYS A 744 -24.44 14.03 7.60
N TRP A 745 -24.01 14.87 6.66
CA TRP A 745 -23.54 14.46 5.37
C TRP A 745 -22.22 15.13 5.04
N ASN A 746 -21.16 14.31 4.89
CA ASN A 746 -19.82 14.75 4.51
C ASN A 746 -19.43 14.08 3.19
N SER A 747 -18.71 14.81 2.34
CA SER A 747 -18.11 14.25 1.12
C SER A 747 -16.60 14.52 1.10
N THR A 748 -15.87 13.61 0.46
CA THR A 748 -14.44 13.73 0.21
C THR A 748 -14.19 13.55 -1.28
N PHE A 749 -13.28 14.33 -1.84
CA PHE A 749 -12.86 14.23 -3.23
C PHE A 749 -11.34 14.32 -3.32
N THR A 750 -10.74 13.43 -4.09
CA THR A 750 -9.32 13.44 -4.43
C THR A 750 -9.16 13.34 -5.93
N TYR A 751 -8.19 14.10 -6.46
CA TYR A 751 -7.73 13.99 -7.83
C TYR A 751 -6.21 13.94 -7.83
N THR A 752 -5.65 13.04 -8.63
CA THR A 752 -4.19 12.89 -8.78
C THR A 752 -3.86 12.72 -10.25
N GLN A 753 -3.00 13.57 -10.75
CA GLN A 753 -2.34 13.43 -12.04
C GLN A 753 -0.83 13.37 -11.82
N ASN A 754 -0.18 12.34 -12.32
CA ASN A 754 1.28 12.22 -12.34
C ASN A 754 1.74 11.90 -13.75
N LYS A 755 2.70 12.67 -14.25
CA LYS A 755 3.38 12.42 -15.53
C LYS A 755 4.83 12.08 -15.26
N GLU A 756 5.17 10.82 -15.43
CA GLU A 756 6.54 10.32 -15.33
C GLU A 756 7.16 10.14 -16.70
N ARG A 757 8.47 10.33 -16.79
CA ARG A 757 9.23 10.10 -18.02
C ARG A 757 10.69 9.83 -17.73
N ILE A 758 11.29 8.99 -18.54
CA ILE A 758 12.74 8.83 -18.67
C ILE A 758 13.27 10.07 -19.38
N VAL A 759 14.29 10.71 -18.83
CA VAL A 759 14.92 11.91 -19.40
C VAL A 759 16.24 11.57 -20.08
N GLU A 760 16.98 10.62 -19.50
CA GLU A 760 18.30 10.22 -20.01
C GLU A 760 18.55 8.74 -19.73
N LEU A 761 19.18 8.06 -20.68
CA LEU A 761 19.66 6.68 -20.59
C LEU A 761 21.11 6.61 -21.07
N VAL A 762 21.74 5.43 -20.97
CA VAL A 762 23.10 5.18 -21.43
C VAL A 762 23.29 5.62 -22.88
N GLY A 763 24.28 6.43 -23.17
CA GLY A 763 24.58 6.91 -24.52
C GLY A 763 23.51 7.78 -25.16
N GLN A 764 22.53 8.28 -24.37
CA GLN A 764 21.36 9.06 -24.82
C GLN A 764 20.53 8.36 -25.91
N GLN A 765 20.48 7.04 -25.87
CA GLN A 765 19.70 6.21 -26.80
C GLN A 765 18.62 5.45 -26.05
N ASN A 766 17.54 5.13 -26.77
CA ASN A 766 16.49 4.26 -26.24
C ASN A 766 17.03 2.85 -26.02
N ASP A 767 16.67 2.23 -24.93
CA ASP A 767 16.95 0.82 -24.64
C ASP A 767 15.73 -0.03 -25.02
N VAL A 768 15.73 -0.46 -26.29
CA VAL A 768 14.61 -1.23 -26.86
C VAL A 768 14.50 -2.60 -26.18
N ALA A 769 15.62 -3.21 -25.76
CA ALA A 769 15.63 -4.53 -25.15
C ALA A 769 14.89 -4.53 -23.79
N ASN A 770 15.02 -3.44 -23.03
CA ASN A 770 14.36 -3.26 -21.76
C ASN A 770 13.04 -2.45 -21.86
N SER A 771 12.64 -2.06 -23.07
CA SER A 771 11.47 -1.19 -23.31
C SER A 771 11.55 0.17 -22.59
N TRP A 772 12.76 0.75 -22.49
CA TRP A 772 12.98 2.07 -21.91
C TRP A 772 13.19 3.11 -23.02
N PHE A 773 12.30 4.09 -23.07
CA PHE A 773 12.28 5.12 -24.11
C PHE A 773 12.37 6.51 -23.50
N ILE A 774 13.31 7.34 -23.98
CA ILE A 774 13.45 8.72 -23.56
C ILE A 774 12.16 9.46 -23.94
N GLY A 775 11.59 10.19 -22.96
CA GLY A 775 10.32 10.88 -23.11
C GLY A 775 9.08 10.08 -22.65
N SER A 776 9.20 8.75 -22.46
CA SER A 776 8.11 7.85 -22.07
C SER A 776 8.20 7.42 -20.58
N PRO A 777 7.11 6.94 -19.97
CA PRO A 777 7.12 6.32 -18.65
C PRO A 777 8.04 5.09 -18.59
N VAL A 778 8.52 4.77 -17.38
CA VAL A 778 9.38 3.59 -17.14
C VAL A 778 8.71 2.29 -17.57
N ASN A 779 7.41 2.15 -17.29
CA ASN A 779 6.63 0.95 -17.61
C ASN A 779 5.83 1.14 -18.90
N SER A 780 6.52 1.39 -20.01
CA SER A 780 5.89 1.60 -21.32
C SER A 780 5.74 0.29 -22.09
N PHE A 781 4.68 0.19 -22.88
CA PHE A 781 4.44 -0.90 -23.81
C PHE A 781 4.91 -0.49 -25.21
N TYR A 782 5.86 -1.23 -25.75
CA TYR A 782 6.46 -0.97 -27.05
C TYR A 782 6.24 -2.14 -27.98
N ASP A 783 5.44 -1.94 -29.03
CA ASP A 783 5.12 -2.99 -30.01
C ASP A 783 4.56 -2.35 -31.29
N PHE A 784 4.20 -3.20 -32.25
CA PHE A 784 3.42 -2.80 -33.40
C PHE A 784 2.02 -2.30 -33.00
N GLU A 785 1.51 -1.32 -33.71
CA GLU A 785 0.13 -0.85 -33.54
C GLU A 785 -0.82 -1.67 -34.39
N LYS A 786 -1.65 -2.51 -33.78
CA LYS A 786 -2.72 -3.24 -34.47
C LYS A 786 -3.79 -2.26 -34.92
N VAL A 787 -4.10 -2.24 -36.22
CA VAL A 787 -5.14 -1.41 -36.82
C VAL A 787 -6.35 -2.21 -37.31
N GLY A 788 -6.28 -3.53 -37.20
CA GLY A 788 -7.39 -4.44 -37.53
C GLY A 788 -6.92 -5.81 -38.03
N ILE A 789 -7.75 -6.41 -38.86
CA ILE A 789 -7.47 -7.67 -39.55
C ILE A 789 -7.61 -7.37 -41.05
N TRP A 790 -6.73 -7.91 -41.87
CA TRP A 790 -6.80 -7.81 -43.32
C TRP A 790 -8.12 -8.41 -43.84
N GLN A 791 -8.97 -7.61 -44.46
CA GLN A 791 -10.27 -8.05 -44.97
C GLN A 791 -10.15 -8.68 -46.36
N THR A 792 -11.17 -9.41 -46.78
CA THR A 792 -11.24 -10.02 -48.13
C THR A 792 -11.11 -8.96 -49.22
N ALA A 793 -11.68 -7.78 -49.04
CA ALA A 793 -11.56 -6.67 -49.99
C ALA A 793 -10.12 -6.14 -50.10
N ASP A 794 -9.29 -6.32 -49.09
CA ASP A 794 -7.90 -5.84 -49.03
C ASP A 794 -6.88 -6.87 -49.54
N THR A 795 -7.31 -8.01 -50.14
CA THR A 795 -6.45 -9.13 -50.46
C THR A 795 -5.27 -8.73 -51.34
N ALA A 796 -5.42 -7.84 -52.32
CA ALA A 796 -4.31 -7.40 -53.19
C ALA A 796 -3.29 -6.58 -52.38
N LEU A 797 -3.72 -5.68 -51.54
CA LEU A 797 -2.87 -4.87 -50.66
C LEU A 797 -2.20 -5.75 -49.60
N ALA A 798 -2.93 -6.68 -48.96
CA ALA A 798 -2.35 -7.62 -48.01
C ALA A 798 -1.19 -8.41 -48.61
N ARG A 799 -1.34 -8.88 -49.85
CA ARG A 799 -0.30 -9.60 -50.56
C ARG A 799 0.96 -8.76 -50.83
N SER A 800 0.82 -7.46 -51.13
CA SER A 800 1.99 -6.58 -51.32
C SER A 800 2.82 -6.44 -50.04
N PHE A 801 2.20 -6.58 -48.87
CA PHE A 801 2.86 -6.63 -47.58
C PHE A 801 3.31 -8.05 -47.16
N GLY A 802 3.03 -9.08 -47.94
CA GLY A 802 3.34 -10.47 -47.63
C GLY A 802 2.33 -11.21 -46.77
N TYR A 803 1.14 -10.63 -46.52
CA TYR A 803 0.06 -11.18 -45.68
C TYR A 803 -1.12 -11.66 -46.52
N LYS A 804 -2.12 -12.27 -45.85
CA LYS A 804 -3.36 -12.77 -46.45
C LYS A 804 -4.56 -12.19 -45.72
N ALA A 805 -5.74 -12.23 -46.36
CA ALA A 805 -6.99 -11.93 -45.69
C ALA A 805 -7.17 -12.80 -44.42
N GLY A 806 -7.58 -12.20 -43.30
CA GLY A 806 -7.68 -12.81 -41.98
C GLY A 806 -6.41 -12.73 -41.14
N ASP A 807 -5.27 -12.25 -41.65
CA ASP A 807 -4.07 -12.01 -40.83
C ASP A 807 -4.16 -10.68 -40.08
N ILE A 808 -3.40 -10.53 -38.98
CA ILE A 808 -3.34 -9.29 -38.19
C ILE A 808 -2.76 -8.18 -39.10
N ARG A 809 -3.46 -7.04 -39.13
CA ARG A 809 -3.00 -5.82 -39.80
C ARG A 809 -2.41 -4.88 -38.77
N VAL A 810 -1.18 -4.49 -38.95
CA VAL A 810 -0.49 -3.47 -38.13
C VAL A 810 -0.17 -2.25 -39.02
N ASN A 811 0.12 -1.14 -38.35
CA ASN A 811 0.42 0.11 -39.00
C ASN A 811 1.87 0.08 -39.56
N ASP A 812 2.03 0.48 -40.83
CA ASP A 812 3.33 0.79 -41.47
C ASP A 812 3.63 2.24 -41.10
N LEU A 813 4.54 2.47 -40.18
CA LEU A 813 4.84 3.80 -39.63
C LEU A 813 5.96 4.49 -40.39
N ASN A 814 7.07 3.80 -40.57
CA ASN A 814 8.32 4.36 -41.09
C ASN A 814 9.09 3.30 -41.89
N GLY A 815 9.86 3.74 -42.87
CA GLY A 815 10.94 3.01 -43.51
C GLY A 815 12.26 3.77 -43.33
N PRO A 816 13.32 3.36 -44.01
CA PRO A 816 14.63 4.02 -43.95
C PRO A 816 14.62 5.52 -44.27
N ALA A 817 13.61 5.97 -45.03
CA ALA A 817 13.39 7.38 -45.35
C ALA A 817 12.47 8.13 -44.38
N GLY A 818 12.05 7.54 -43.26
CA GLY A 818 11.15 8.12 -42.26
C GLY A 818 9.70 8.24 -42.75
N LYS A 819 9.27 7.42 -43.73
CA LYS A 819 7.89 7.37 -44.24
C LYS A 819 7.50 5.91 -44.46
N PRO A 820 6.22 5.56 -44.49
CA PRO A 820 5.76 4.22 -44.83
C PRO A 820 6.38 3.72 -46.16
N ASP A 821 6.93 2.53 -46.14
CA ASP A 821 7.66 1.96 -47.29
C ASP A 821 7.02 0.69 -47.90
N GLY A 822 5.84 0.29 -47.38
CA GLY A 822 5.12 -0.90 -47.80
C GLY A 822 5.67 -2.22 -47.26
N LYS A 823 6.49 -2.15 -46.20
CA LYS A 823 7.00 -3.31 -45.45
C LYS A 823 6.76 -3.11 -43.99
N ILE A 824 6.65 -4.19 -43.25
CA ILE A 824 6.52 -4.15 -41.80
C ILE A 824 7.79 -4.78 -41.21
N ASP A 825 8.54 -3.95 -40.43
CA ASP A 825 9.73 -4.41 -39.73
C ASP A 825 9.81 -3.92 -38.30
N ALA A 826 10.53 -4.67 -37.46
CA ALA A 826 10.59 -4.42 -36.03
C ALA A 826 11.40 -3.16 -35.64
N ASN A 827 12.21 -2.60 -36.51
CA ASN A 827 13.04 -1.44 -36.21
C ASN A 827 12.30 -0.14 -36.49
N ASN A 828 11.42 -0.13 -37.51
CA ASN A 828 10.80 1.07 -38.06
C ASN A 828 9.32 1.21 -37.68
N ASP A 829 8.56 0.09 -37.47
CA ASP A 829 7.10 0.11 -37.37
C ASP A 829 6.57 -0.16 -35.96
N ARG A 830 7.46 -0.27 -34.96
CA ARG A 830 7.06 -0.33 -33.56
C ARG A 830 7.07 1.06 -32.93
N LYS A 831 6.15 1.29 -32.00
CA LYS A 831 6.06 2.52 -31.21
C LYS A 831 5.66 2.24 -29.76
N VAL A 832 5.82 3.23 -28.90
CA VAL A 832 5.22 3.20 -27.57
C VAL A 832 3.70 3.32 -27.72
N LEU A 833 2.97 2.28 -27.31
CA LEU A 833 1.50 2.19 -27.42
C LEU A 833 0.82 2.84 -26.24
N GLY A 834 1.46 2.85 -25.08
CA GLY A 834 0.98 3.39 -23.83
C GLY A 834 1.78 2.86 -22.64
N SER A 835 1.24 2.97 -21.43
CA SER A 835 1.91 2.49 -20.21
C SER A 835 0.92 1.93 -19.19
N SER A 836 1.43 1.24 -18.16
CA SER A 836 0.64 0.81 -17.00
C SER A 836 0.37 1.94 -15.99
N VAL A 837 0.93 3.12 -16.21
CA VAL A 837 0.73 4.30 -15.38
C VAL A 837 -0.55 5.02 -15.80
N PRO A 838 -1.47 5.35 -14.88
CA PRO A 838 -2.67 6.10 -15.22
C PRO A 838 -2.36 7.54 -15.56
N ASP A 839 -3.14 8.12 -16.47
CA ASP A 839 -3.12 9.57 -16.73
C ASP A 839 -3.59 10.36 -15.51
N TYR A 840 -4.65 9.84 -14.83
CA TYR A 840 -5.16 10.40 -13.58
C TYR A 840 -5.96 9.37 -12.78
N SER A 841 -6.09 9.62 -11.49
CA SER A 841 -6.99 8.87 -10.60
C SER A 841 -7.91 9.81 -9.81
N ILE A 842 -9.11 9.33 -9.48
CA ILE A 842 -10.13 10.06 -8.72
C ILE A 842 -10.63 9.19 -7.59
N GLY A 843 -10.74 9.76 -6.39
CA GLY A 843 -11.44 9.18 -5.26
C GLY A 843 -12.62 10.06 -4.86
N PHE A 844 -13.78 9.47 -4.62
CA PHE A 844 -14.99 10.18 -4.18
C PHE A 844 -15.71 9.40 -3.10
N GLY A 845 -15.78 9.98 -1.91
CA GLY A 845 -16.45 9.40 -0.74
C GLY A 845 -17.64 10.21 -0.28
N ASN A 846 -18.71 9.53 0.15
CA ASN A 846 -19.85 10.11 0.81
C ASN A 846 -20.15 9.35 2.10
N ASN A 847 -20.30 10.10 3.18
CA ASN A 847 -20.73 9.55 4.46
C ASN A 847 -21.98 10.29 4.94
N VAL A 848 -23.08 9.57 5.11
CA VAL A 848 -24.37 10.10 5.58
C VAL A 848 -24.77 9.40 6.86
N SER A 849 -25.08 10.16 7.90
CA SER A 849 -25.61 9.61 9.17
C SER A 849 -26.99 10.17 9.47
N PHE A 850 -27.92 9.29 9.84
CA PHE A 850 -29.31 9.64 10.18
C PHE A 850 -29.87 8.72 11.27
N LYS A 851 -30.24 9.29 12.44
CA LYS A 851 -30.91 8.58 13.53
C LYS A 851 -30.30 7.22 13.90
N GLY A 852 -28.98 7.15 14.03
CA GLY A 852 -28.25 5.91 14.34
C GLY A 852 -27.80 5.10 13.13
N PHE A 853 -28.40 5.29 11.94
CA PHE A 853 -27.88 4.74 10.71
C PHE A 853 -26.70 5.55 10.18
N ASP A 854 -25.75 4.89 9.60
CA ASP A 854 -24.66 5.48 8.83
C ASP A 854 -24.48 4.74 7.50
N LEU A 855 -24.38 5.50 6.42
CA LEU A 855 -24.10 5.00 5.08
C LEU A 855 -22.79 5.60 4.58
N ASP A 856 -21.84 4.76 4.21
CA ASP A 856 -20.58 5.16 3.60
C ASP A 856 -20.47 4.55 2.21
N VAL A 857 -20.28 5.39 1.20
CA VAL A 857 -20.10 4.97 -0.20
C VAL A 857 -18.79 5.56 -0.71
N TYR A 858 -17.90 4.72 -1.21
CA TYR A 858 -16.63 5.14 -1.75
C TYR A 858 -16.43 4.66 -3.20
N VAL A 859 -16.13 5.59 -4.08
CA VAL A 859 -15.89 5.36 -5.51
C VAL A 859 -14.44 5.68 -5.83
N TYR A 860 -13.78 4.83 -6.60
CA TYR A 860 -12.43 5.02 -7.10
C TYR A 860 -12.38 4.83 -8.61
N ALA A 861 -11.73 5.76 -9.30
CA ALA A 861 -11.48 5.69 -10.73
C ALA A 861 -10.00 5.78 -11.03
N ARG A 862 -9.54 5.00 -12.01
CA ARG A 862 -8.17 5.01 -12.52
C ARG A 862 -8.25 4.97 -14.04
N MET A 863 -7.69 5.99 -14.71
CA MET A 863 -7.97 6.26 -16.12
C MET A 863 -6.69 6.43 -16.93
N GLY A 864 -6.70 5.94 -18.18
CA GLY A 864 -5.63 6.12 -19.14
C GLY A 864 -4.51 5.08 -19.10
N GLN A 865 -4.50 4.16 -18.13
CA GLN A 865 -3.53 3.08 -18.11
C GLN A 865 -3.89 1.96 -19.09
N MET A 866 -2.85 1.27 -19.56
CA MET A 866 -2.97 0.03 -20.32
C MET A 866 -2.45 -1.16 -19.51
N PHE A 867 -2.77 -2.36 -19.93
CA PHE A 867 -2.14 -3.59 -19.44
C PHE A 867 -2.09 -4.64 -20.56
N VAL A 868 -1.27 -5.68 -20.32
CA VAL A 868 -1.23 -6.86 -21.22
C VAL A 868 -2.12 -7.95 -20.63
N SER A 869 -3.22 -8.25 -21.29
CA SER A 869 -4.07 -9.38 -20.94
C SER A 869 -3.36 -10.70 -21.23
N ASN A 870 -2.97 -11.40 -20.18
CA ASN A 870 -2.37 -12.73 -20.30
C ASN A 870 -3.33 -13.77 -20.89
N TYR A 871 -4.63 -13.52 -20.85
CA TYR A 871 -5.65 -14.38 -21.42
C TYR A 871 -5.89 -14.11 -22.92
N ALA A 872 -6.16 -12.84 -23.27
CA ALA A 872 -6.37 -12.42 -24.65
C ALA A 872 -5.13 -12.67 -25.54
N ASN A 873 -3.95 -12.53 -24.94
CA ASN A 873 -2.67 -12.78 -25.61
C ASN A 873 -2.39 -14.27 -25.90
N LYS A 874 -3.20 -15.22 -25.39
CA LYS A 874 -3.01 -16.66 -25.56
C LYS A 874 -3.96 -17.30 -26.58
N PHE A 875 -4.44 -16.54 -27.56
CA PHE A 875 -5.17 -17.12 -28.69
C PHE A 875 -4.32 -18.11 -29.46
N GLU A 876 -4.79 -19.37 -29.54
CA GLU A 876 -4.11 -20.45 -30.29
C GLU A 876 -4.81 -20.68 -31.63
N PRO A 877 -4.23 -20.17 -32.74
CA PRO A 877 -4.86 -20.26 -34.06
C PRO A 877 -5.00 -21.69 -34.60
N ASN A 878 -4.14 -22.60 -34.12
CA ASN A 878 -4.19 -24.03 -34.53
C ASN A 878 -5.21 -24.86 -33.74
N ALA A 879 -5.85 -24.25 -32.73
CA ALA A 879 -6.88 -24.87 -31.90
C ALA A 879 -6.44 -26.22 -31.26
N ILE A 880 -5.20 -26.27 -30.73
CA ILE A 880 -4.72 -27.46 -29.98
C ILE A 880 -5.04 -27.37 -28.48
N GLU A 881 -5.35 -26.17 -27.99
CA GLU A 881 -5.73 -25.89 -26.60
C GLU A 881 -7.01 -25.04 -26.60
N ASN A 882 -7.79 -25.11 -25.51
CA ASN A 882 -8.87 -24.18 -25.28
C ASN A 882 -8.32 -22.76 -24.97
N GLY A 883 -9.17 -21.77 -24.94
CA GLY A 883 -8.79 -20.39 -24.69
C GLY A 883 -10.00 -19.46 -24.59
N ALA A 884 -9.73 -18.16 -24.66
CA ALA A 884 -10.78 -17.15 -24.63
C ALA A 884 -11.78 -17.38 -25.77
N LYS A 885 -13.06 -17.21 -25.44
CA LYS A 885 -14.09 -17.01 -26.46
C LYS A 885 -13.80 -15.67 -27.13
N VAL A 886 -13.38 -15.71 -28.40
CA VAL A 886 -12.97 -14.53 -29.15
C VAL A 886 -13.75 -14.44 -30.44
N ASP A 887 -13.94 -13.21 -30.92
CA ASP A 887 -14.49 -12.95 -32.24
C ASP A 887 -13.37 -13.01 -33.28
N TYR A 888 -13.22 -14.18 -33.94
CA TYR A 888 -12.17 -14.42 -34.92
C TYR A 888 -12.68 -14.23 -36.35
N TRP A 889 -11.77 -13.80 -37.21
CA TRP A 889 -12.08 -13.54 -38.61
C TRP A 889 -12.36 -14.82 -39.41
N THR A 890 -13.41 -14.81 -40.21
CA THR A 890 -13.67 -15.72 -41.32
C THR A 890 -14.19 -14.90 -42.49
N PRO A 891 -14.24 -15.45 -43.75
CA PRO A 891 -14.87 -14.74 -44.87
C PRO A 891 -16.33 -14.33 -44.60
N GLU A 892 -17.04 -15.09 -43.80
CA GLU A 892 -18.43 -14.86 -43.41
C GLU A 892 -18.57 -13.96 -42.17
N ASN A 893 -17.50 -13.79 -41.41
CA ASN A 893 -17.42 -12.95 -40.19
C ASN A 893 -16.23 -11.97 -40.28
N PRO A 894 -16.36 -10.85 -41.01
CA PRO A 894 -15.26 -9.91 -41.26
C PRO A 894 -14.97 -8.99 -40.03
N THR A 895 -14.59 -9.60 -38.90
CA THR A 895 -14.23 -8.88 -37.69
C THR A 895 -12.82 -8.27 -37.77
N ASN A 896 -12.55 -7.28 -36.89
CA ASN A 896 -11.22 -6.69 -36.67
C ASN A 896 -10.57 -7.13 -35.35
N ASP A 897 -11.18 -8.07 -34.61
CA ASP A 897 -10.75 -8.40 -33.25
C ASP A 897 -9.62 -9.41 -33.26
N TYR A 898 -9.86 -10.63 -33.79
CA TYR A 898 -8.86 -11.71 -33.81
C TYR A 898 -8.65 -12.25 -35.23
N PRO A 899 -7.43 -12.73 -35.53
CA PRO A 899 -7.11 -13.26 -36.83
C PRO A 899 -7.83 -14.59 -37.10
N ARG A 900 -7.78 -15.02 -38.35
CA ARG A 900 -8.32 -16.32 -38.76
C ARG A 900 -7.63 -17.47 -38.02
N PRO A 901 -8.38 -18.48 -37.54
CA PRO A 901 -7.80 -19.75 -37.10
C PRO A 901 -7.10 -20.46 -38.26
N ASN A 902 -6.02 -21.20 -37.96
CA ASN A 902 -5.29 -22.01 -38.97
C ASN A 902 -4.53 -23.14 -38.28
N SER A 903 -4.88 -24.39 -38.57
CA SER A 903 -4.26 -25.57 -37.95
C SER A 903 -2.76 -25.74 -38.22
N ASN A 904 -2.22 -25.06 -39.24
CA ASN A 904 -0.80 -25.08 -39.60
C ASN A 904 0.04 -23.98 -38.94
N ILE A 905 -0.58 -23.09 -38.17
CA ILE A 905 0.11 -21.95 -37.57
C ILE A 905 -0.07 -22.01 -36.04
N SER A 906 1.04 -22.24 -35.33
CA SER A 906 1.03 -22.08 -33.88
C SER A 906 0.99 -20.60 -33.48
N ARG A 907 0.61 -20.30 -32.25
CA ARG A 907 0.67 -18.93 -31.73
C ARG A 907 2.08 -18.32 -31.86
N ALA A 908 3.12 -19.08 -31.63
CA ALA A 908 4.51 -18.60 -31.75
C ALA A 908 4.87 -18.18 -33.18
N ALA A 909 4.24 -18.81 -34.20
CA ALA A 909 4.42 -18.49 -35.59
C ALA A 909 3.40 -17.44 -36.12
N LEU A 910 2.40 -17.02 -35.29
CA LEU A 910 1.42 -16.03 -35.70
C LEU A 910 2.04 -14.63 -35.67
N PRO A 911 2.15 -13.96 -36.85
CA PRO A 911 2.71 -12.61 -36.89
C PRO A 911 1.91 -11.65 -36.00
N PHE A 912 2.60 -10.81 -35.27
CA PHE A 912 2.02 -9.75 -34.39
C PHE A 912 1.08 -10.27 -33.29
N ALA A 913 1.19 -11.54 -32.91
CA ALA A 913 0.32 -12.14 -31.86
C ALA A 913 0.31 -11.35 -30.53
N THR A 914 1.43 -10.72 -30.18
CA THR A 914 1.58 -9.89 -28.97
C THR A 914 0.59 -8.73 -28.93
N THR A 915 0.22 -8.17 -30.11
CA THR A 915 -0.67 -7.03 -30.22
C THR A 915 -2.11 -7.33 -29.76
N LEU A 916 -2.51 -8.59 -29.67
CA LEU A 916 -3.83 -9.02 -29.18
C LEU A 916 -4.00 -8.80 -27.68
N GLY A 917 -2.87 -8.74 -26.96
CA GLY A 917 -2.86 -8.64 -25.50
C GLY A 917 -3.06 -7.25 -24.93
N TYR A 918 -2.80 -6.19 -25.72
CA TYR A 918 -2.89 -4.82 -25.20
C TYR A 918 -4.34 -4.37 -25.03
N LYS A 919 -4.71 -3.99 -23.81
CA LYS A 919 -6.07 -3.58 -23.46
C LYS A 919 -6.05 -2.26 -22.68
N ASP A 920 -7.10 -1.46 -22.88
CA ASP A 920 -7.38 -0.28 -22.04
C ASP A 920 -7.75 -0.73 -20.63
N GLY A 921 -6.96 -0.31 -19.65
CA GLY A 921 -7.14 -0.65 -18.24
C GLY A 921 -7.95 0.36 -17.43
N SER A 922 -8.56 1.33 -18.08
CA SER A 922 -9.38 2.36 -17.41
C SER A 922 -10.59 1.75 -16.73
N PHE A 923 -10.86 2.16 -15.49
CA PHE A 923 -12.04 1.72 -14.75
C PHE A 923 -12.57 2.75 -13.76
N VAL A 924 -13.85 2.60 -13.45
CA VAL A 924 -14.53 3.22 -12.30
C VAL A 924 -15.09 2.11 -11.41
N LYS A 925 -14.74 2.10 -10.13
CA LYS A 925 -15.12 1.05 -9.18
C LYS A 925 -15.83 1.65 -7.98
N ILE A 926 -17.01 1.11 -7.62
CA ILE A 926 -17.58 1.33 -6.30
C ILE A 926 -16.82 0.43 -5.32
N ARG A 927 -15.85 1.02 -4.63
CA ARG A 927 -14.89 0.32 -3.79
C ARG A 927 -15.55 -0.26 -2.55
N SER A 928 -16.46 0.50 -1.94
CA SER A 928 -17.22 0.04 -0.78
C SER A 928 -18.58 0.72 -0.69
N ILE A 929 -19.56 -0.03 -0.19
CA ILE A 929 -20.86 0.45 0.29
C ILE A 929 -21.04 -0.17 1.66
N THR A 930 -21.04 0.65 2.72
CA THR A 930 -21.20 0.18 4.10
C THR A 930 -22.42 0.83 4.72
N LEU A 931 -23.36 0.03 5.18
CA LEU A 931 -24.52 0.45 5.96
C LEU A 931 -24.35 -0.03 7.39
N GLY A 932 -24.31 0.90 8.34
CA GLY A 932 -24.19 0.64 9.75
C GLY A 932 -25.40 1.12 10.54
N TYR A 933 -25.62 0.53 11.72
CA TYR A 933 -26.59 0.98 12.69
C TYR A 933 -25.99 0.95 14.08
N THR A 934 -25.95 2.11 14.73
CA THR A 934 -25.57 2.24 16.14
C THR A 934 -26.84 2.14 16.98
N PHE A 935 -26.89 1.14 17.84
CA PHE A 935 -28.06 0.86 18.69
C PHE A 935 -28.29 1.99 19.70
N PRO A 936 -29.55 2.25 20.09
CA PRO A 936 -29.88 3.30 21.05
C PRO A 936 -29.41 2.93 22.45
N LYS A 937 -29.29 3.95 23.31
CA LYS A 937 -28.71 3.86 24.65
C LYS A 937 -29.38 2.82 25.56
N ASN A 938 -30.69 2.65 25.45
CA ASN A 938 -31.44 1.63 26.22
C ASN A 938 -30.98 0.19 25.96
N ILE A 939 -30.52 -0.13 24.75
CA ILE A 939 -29.94 -1.44 24.42
C ILE A 939 -28.48 -1.51 24.87
N GLN A 940 -27.71 -0.44 24.67
CA GLN A 940 -26.32 -0.34 25.12
C GLN A 940 -26.20 -0.53 26.62
N ASP A 941 -27.07 0.15 27.43
CA ASP A 941 -27.07 0.08 28.90
C ASP A 941 -27.40 -1.33 29.42
N LYS A 942 -28.29 -2.09 28.72
CA LYS A 942 -28.58 -3.50 29.07
C LYS A 942 -27.36 -4.41 28.89
N LEU A 943 -26.47 -4.07 27.96
CA LEU A 943 -25.24 -4.81 27.67
C LEU A 943 -24.03 -4.24 28.41
N HIS A 944 -24.21 -3.22 29.25
CA HIS A 944 -23.14 -2.45 29.92
C HIS A 944 -22.13 -1.89 28.92
N ALA A 945 -22.55 -1.62 27.70
CA ALA A 945 -21.72 -1.11 26.62
C ALA A 945 -21.88 0.41 26.49
N SER A 946 -20.78 1.09 26.18
CA SER A 946 -20.79 2.51 25.82
C SER A 946 -21.19 2.74 24.36
N ARG A 947 -20.98 1.74 23.51
CA ARG A 947 -21.37 1.75 22.08
C ARG A 947 -21.57 0.33 21.57
N LEU A 948 -22.63 0.12 20.81
CA LEU A 948 -22.87 -1.10 20.02
C LEU A 948 -23.25 -0.67 18.61
N ARG A 949 -22.51 -1.16 17.60
CA ARG A 949 -22.78 -0.92 16.18
C ARG A 949 -22.70 -2.23 15.40
N ALA A 950 -23.75 -2.52 14.62
CA ALA A 950 -23.71 -3.58 13.61
C ALA A 950 -23.63 -2.96 12.22
N TYR A 951 -23.01 -3.65 11.27
CA TYR A 951 -22.89 -3.17 9.90
C TYR A 951 -22.83 -4.31 8.87
N VAL A 952 -23.20 -3.94 7.63
CA VAL A 952 -22.98 -4.76 6.44
C VAL A 952 -22.20 -3.93 5.43
N SER A 953 -21.21 -4.54 4.80
CA SER A 953 -20.35 -3.89 3.80
C SER A 953 -20.24 -4.73 2.54
N LEU A 954 -20.43 -4.10 1.38
CA LEU A 954 -20.12 -4.62 0.06
C LEU A 954 -18.79 -4.01 -0.40
N LYS A 955 -17.82 -4.83 -0.81
CA LYS A 955 -16.52 -4.38 -1.32
C LYS A 955 -16.31 -4.90 -2.74
N ASN A 956 -15.92 -4.01 -3.67
CA ASN A 956 -15.61 -4.32 -5.08
C ASN A 956 -16.75 -5.00 -5.87
N TYR A 957 -18.00 -4.71 -5.54
CA TYR A 957 -19.15 -5.34 -6.20
C TYR A 957 -19.43 -4.79 -7.59
N PHE A 958 -19.07 -3.54 -7.84
CA PHE A 958 -19.40 -2.88 -9.10
C PHE A 958 -18.13 -2.27 -9.69
N THR A 959 -17.71 -2.81 -10.84
CA THR A 959 -16.60 -2.29 -11.65
C THR A 959 -17.12 -1.99 -13.04
N PHE A 960 -16.87 -0.77 -13.52
CA PHE A 960 -17.22 -0.30 -14.85
C PHE A 960 -15.92 -0.07 -15.62
N ALA A 961 -15.69 -0.84 -16.67
CA ALA A 961 -14.47 -0.82 -17.47
C ALA A 961 -14.79 -1.18 -18.92
N LYS A 962 -13.85 -0.92 -19.83
CA LYS A 962 -13.96 -1.39 -21.22
C LYS A 962 -13.71 -2.89 -21.35
N VAL A 963 -12.93 -3.44 -20.42
CA VAL A 963 -12.72 -4.88 -20.31
C VAL A 963 -13.74 -5.40 -19.30
N ASP A 964 -14.57 -6.32 -19.72
CA ASP A 964 -15.68 -6.90 -18.94
C ASP A 964 -15.42 -8.35 -18.50
N ASP A 965 -14.42 -9.02 -19.07
CA ASP A 965 -14.07 -10.41 -18.74
C ASP A 965 -13.55 -10.56 -17.32
N TYR A 966 -12.77 -9.60 -16.81
CA TYR A 966 -12.16 -9.63 -15.47
C TYR A 966 -11.84 -8.22 -14.98
N ASP A 967 -11.54 -8.10 -13.70
CA ASP A 967 -11.25 -6.81 -13.06
C ASP A 967 -9.91 -6.23 -13.56
N PRO A 968 -9.90 -5.07 -14.25
CA PRO A 968 -8.70 -4.49 -14.86
C PRO A 968 -7.64 -4.04 -13.83
N GLU A 969 -8.00 -3.84 -12.55
CA GLU A 969 -7.03 -3.57 -11.48
C GLU A 969 -6.03 -4.72 -11.30
N GLY A 970 -6.42 -5.95 -11.66
CA GLY A 970 -5.56 -7.14 -11.66
C GLY A 970 -4.47 -7.16 -12.73
N ALA A 971 -4.36 -6.10 -13.55
CA ALA A 971 -3.33 -5.93 -14.59
C ALA A 971 -3.19 -7.13 -15.54
N GLY A 972 -4.32 -7.77 -15.87
CA GLY A 972 -4.39 -8.87 -16.84
C GLY A 972 -4.07 -10.25 -16.28
N SER A 973 -3.81 -10.39 -14.99
CA SER A 973 -3.61 -11.69 -14.35
C SER A 973 -4.96 -12.36 -14.04
N PHE A 974 -5.13 -13.60 -14.47
CA PHE A 974 -6.30 -14.43 -14.17
C PHE A 974 -5.97 -15.64 -13.27
N GLU A 975 -4.71 -15.84 -12.93
CA GLU A 975 -4.25 -16.92 -12.03
C GLU A 975 -4.79 -16.77 -10.60
N ARG A 976 -4.95 -15.53 -10.17
CA ARG A 976 -5.49 -15.17 -8.88
C ARG A 976 -6.47 -14.03 -9.07
N PRO A 977 -7.69 -14.34 -9.56
CA PRO A 977 -8.67 -13.31 -9.92
C PRO A 977 -9.04 -12.48 -8.68
N LEU A 978 -9.21 -11.17 -8.90
CA LEU A 978 -9.65 -10.27 -7.84
C LEU A 978 -11.03 -10.66 -7.32
N THR A 979 -11.27 -10.34 -6.05
CA THR A 979 -12.45 -10.77 -5.33
C THR A 979 -13.38 -9.62 -4.98
N LYS A 980 -14.67 -9.87 -5.00
CA LYS A 980 -15.72 -9.08 -4.35
C LYS A 980 -16.07 -9.73 -3.01
N LEU A 981 -16.47 -8.93 -2.04
CA LEU A 981 -16.65 -9.38 -0.65
C LEU A 981 -17.92 -8.78 -0.04
N ILE A 982 -18.74 -9.61 0.58
CA ILE A 982 -19.83 -9.22 1.49
C ILE A 982 -19.38 -9.50 2.92
N VAL A 983 -19.50 -8.50 3.79
CA VAL A 983 -19.14 -8.60 5.20
C VAL A 983 -20.31 -8.20 6.07
N ALA A 984 -20.52 -8.95 7.14
CA ALA A 984 -21.33 -8.52 8.28
C ALA A 984 -20.45 -8.45 9.54
N GLY A 985 -20.58 -7.40 10.33
CA GLY A 985 -19.73 -7.21 11.48
C GLY A 985 -20.39 -6.42 12.62
N ILE A 986 -19.76 -6.52 13.80
CA ILE A 986 -20.20 -5.89 15.05
C ILE A 986 -19.01 -5.21 15.71
N ASN A 987 -19.21 -4.00 16.22
CA ASN A 987 -18.26 -3.26 17.06
C ASN A 987 -18.91 -2.99 18.42
N LEU A 988 -18.20 -3.29 19.49
CA LEU A 988 -18.67 -3.17 20.87
C LEU A 988 -17.61 -2.45 21.70
N ASP A 989 -17.98 -1.36 22.36
CA ASP A 989 -17.14 -0.60 23.28
C ASP A 989 -17.78 -0.61 24.67
N PHE A 990 -16.97 -0.86 25.71
CA PHE A 990 -17.36 -0.86 27.14
C PHE A 990 -16.79 0.33 27.89
#